data_1c36d0d8fbb36406e0274b269092200f
#
_entry.id   1c36d0d8fbb36406e0274b269092200f
#
_cell.length_a   1.000
_cell.length_b   1.000
_cell.length_c   1.000
_cell.angle_alpha   90.00
_cell.angle_beta   90.00
_cell.angle_gamma   90.00
#
_symmetry.space_group_name_H-M   'P 1'
#
loop_
_entity.id
_entity.type
_entity.pdbx_description
1 polymer ?
#
loop_
_entity_poly.entity_id
_entity_poly.type
_entity_poly.pdbx_seq_one_letter_code
_entity_poly.pdbx_strand_id
1 'polypeptide(L)'
;MEGEEESEQRKNLPKDDGTLALGIDFGSCRISSAVWNKNKKGTQLVKDQNKNDIYFDAFLSFEKEIDYGMNRLNDGVDISSKYIDDEKKEEEKNEKEKKEEDYGIDRLNEGVEVSNKQKDEGKKEEVYDDKPHIIKELKEFPSNPENVVYNIKQILGQKYNSDYLKKIKQNLIFKIEEEKKEDEKSENKKNTNRPVFKLKNKTIPFEKLASYLFKKCIDDAEKNLKNKVGNVVVSIPHSFNKIQRQAIKDAVRIAGIENVHIINDTTAALIYYAFKYHIHKTEYFLICDMGQNKLDCAVVRINKQNCIKVLSSGGDNRFGGEKFNQPLIKLLYENFINDGGNDFLKKNPKETFKFLTSVEMAKRNLTFMKETEINLQKIDGENDIIHSLTREDFDKLNEKNYAYVLECIDQVIKESKIDRSQLNNVILLGESLRIPKLVELIGEKFEDCNFITELYNIISQGAAIYAAHWGNKLNSDKFKNFKVYDITQLSLGIRTEGDLISTILPRGSRIPIKVTKSFLTTQDHQKKVKFEVYQGERKFSKDNDLLCRIILKGITENSRGTVELDVTFEVNEDNILTVKANEKNKNEEVQISAFANGNMDEEEVKKLIEIAERARKEDEEKEERVKASLRLYELILKFTTMFGENEELWSIIEEYRNWLMHAGIVPKQEYEKKRIELMRKMPRDEEFYEEEKKEEEKKVVEAVA
;
A
#
# COMPACT_ATOMS: atom_id res chain seq x y z
N MET A 1 -1.96 41.56 5.32
CA MET A 1 -1.18 40.42 4.80
C MET A 1 -1.91 39.09 4.84
N GLU A 2 -2.67 38.74 5.90
CA GLU A 2 -3.47 37.48 5.90
C GLU A 2 -4.64 37.48 4.88
N GLY A 3 -5.16 38.63 4.48
CA GLY A 3 -6.29 38.74 3.53
C GLY A 3 -5.91 38.69 2.05
N GLU A 4 -4.68 39.01 1.69
CA GLU A 4 -4.19 39.00 0.30
C GLU A 4 -3.72 37.62 -0.14
N GLU A 5 -3.06 36.86 0.74
CA GLU A 5 -2.75 35.42 0.52
C GLU A 5 -4.04 34.59 0.39
N GLU A 6 -5.15 35.01 1.01
CA GLU A 6 -6.45 34.33 0.93
C GLU A 6 -7.05 34.36 -0.49
N SER A 7 -6.78 35.41 -1.25
CA SER A 7 -7.34 35.56 -2.60
C SER A 7 -6.56 34.77 -3.67
N GLU A 8 -5.27 34.47 -3.45
CA GLU A 8 -4.44 33.78 -4.42
C GLU A 8 -4.62 32.25 -4.38
N GLN A 9 -4.75 31.62 -3.21
CA GLN A 9 -4.97 30.18 -3.13
C GLN A 9 -6.29 29.73 -3.78
N ARG A 10 -7.35 30.56 -3.73
CA ARG A 10 -8.62 30.23 -4.39
C ARG A 10 -8.62 30.43 -5.90
N LYS A 11 -7.80 31.35 -6.42
CA LYS A 11 -7.70 31.59 -7.86
C LYS A 11 -7.06 30.46 -8.63
N ASN A 12 -6.34 29.57 -7.93
CA ASN A 12 -5.56 28.48 -8.53
C ASN A 12 -6.22 27.09 -8.42
N LEU A 13 -7.43 26.97 -7.82
CA LEU A 13 -8.13 25.69 -7.82
C LEU A 13 -8.66 25.36 -9.22
N PRO A 14 -8.44 24.13 -9.73
CA PRO A 14 -8.95 23.71 -11.02
C PRO A 14 -10.49 23.80 -11.07
N LYS A 15 -11.06 23.98 -12.26
CA LYS A 15 -12.51 23.83 -12.43
C LYS A 15 -12.89 22.37 -12.15
N ASP A 16 -14.07 22.18 -11.55
CA ASP A 16 -14.62 20.83 -11.40
C ASP A 16 -14.80 20.15 -12.75
N ASP A 17 -14.04 19.12 -12.99
CA ASP A 17 -13.99 18.33 -14.23
C ASP A 17 -15.00 17.18 -14.28
N GLY A 18 -15.84 17.03 -13.24
CA GLY A 18 -16.82 15.97 -13.10
C GLY A 18 -16.24 14.64 -12.62
N THR A 19 -14.92 14.49 -12.48
CA THR A 19 -14.28 13.25 -12.01
C THR A 19 -14.48 13.01 -10.51
N LEU A 20 -14.15 11.79 -10.05
CA LEU A 20 -14.20 11.44 -8.63
C LEU A 20 -13.00 12.02 -7.87
N ALA A 21 -13.24 12.36 -6.62
CA ALA A 21 -12.22 12.70 -5.63
C ALA A 21 -12.06 11.52 -4.65
N LEU A 22 -10.91 10.85 -4.70
CA LEU A 22 -10.61 9.62 -3.97
C LEU A 22 -9.65 9.89 -2.82
N GLY A 23 -9.99 9.45 -1.63
CA GLY A 23 -9.13 9.41 -0.45
C GLY A 23 -8.70 7.97 -0.16
N ILE A 24 -7.41 7.77 0.11
CA ILE A 24 -6.83 6.46 0.41
C ILE A 24 -6.12 6.52 1.75
N ASP A 25 -6.51 5.65 2.67
CA ASP A 25 -5.75 5.32 3.87
C ASP A 25 -4.80 4.16 3.53
N PHE A 26 -3.52 4.49 3.35
CA PHE A 26 -2.49 3.53 2.98
C PHE A 26 -1.84 2.94 4.25
N GLY A 27 -2.44 1.88 4.79
CA GLY A 27 -1.93 1.15 5.96
C GLY A 27 -0.82 0.14 5.62
N SER A 28 -0.09 -0.33 6.64
CA SER A 28 0.95 -1.37 6.47
C SER A 28 0.36 -2.76 6.24
N CYS A 29 -0.80 -3.04 6.86
CA CYS A 29 -1.53 -4.31 6.72
C CYS A 29 -2.77 -4.16 5.84
N ARG A 30 -3.51 -3.08 6.00
CA ARG A 30 -4.82 -2.87 5.38
C ARG A 30 -4.86 -1.53 4.70
N ILE A 31 -5.59 -1.49 3.60
CA ILE A 31 -5.83 -0.29 2.82
C ILE A 31 -7.34 -0.08 2.75
N SER A 32 -7.79 1.14 3.04
CA SER A 32 -9.16 1.55 2.83
C SER A 32 -9.24 2.77 1.94
N SER A 33 -10.34 2.92 1.20
CA SER A 33 -10.55 4.07 0.36
C SER A 33 -11.99 4.59 0.44
N ALA A 34 -12.15 5.89 0.20
CA ALA A 34 -13.43 6.57 0.18
C ALA A 34 -13.46 7.60 -0.94
N VAL A 35 -14.65 7.92 -1.43
CA VAL A 35 -14.86 8.98 -2.43
C VAL A 35 -15.78 10.05 -1.88
N TRP A 36 -15.61 11.28 -2.39
CA TRP A 36 -16.58 12.34 -2.19
C TRP A 36 -17.76 12.17 -3.13
N ASN A 37 -18.96 12.01 -2.57
CA ASN A 37 -20.20 11.89 -3.33
C ASN A 37 -20.95 13.24 -3.32
N LYS A 38 -20.93 13.94 -4.46
CA LYS A 38 -21.59 15.24 -4.61
C LYS A 38 -23.09 15.19 -4.36
N ASN A 39 -23.77 14.15 -4.80
CA ASN A 39 -25.22 14.01 -4.69
C ASN A 39 -25.64 13.82 -3.24
N LYS A 40 -24.84 13.09 -2.46
CA LYS A 40 -25.05 12.86 -1.03
C LYS A 40 -24.48 13.97 -0.15
N LYS A 41 -23.70 14.90 -0.73
CA LYS A 41 -22.93 15.93 -0.02
C LYS A 41 -22.11 15.34 1.15
N GLY A 42 -21.47 14.21 0.92
CA GLY A 42 -20.75 13.46 1.92
C GLY A 42 -19.78 12.44 1.34
N THR A 43 -19.12 11.67 2.19
CA THR A 43 -18.20 10.62 1.80
C THR A 43 -18.91 9.27 1.65
N GLN A 44 -18.39 8.44 0.78
CA GLN A 44 -18.84 7.06 0.57
C GLN A 44 -17.61 6.16 0.55
N LEU A 45 -17.60 5.14 1.41
CA LEU A 45 -16.55 4.12 1.41
C LEU A 45 -16.61 3.29 0.13
N VAL A 46 -15.46 3.03 -0.45
CA VAL A 46 -15.30 2.17 -1.63
C VAL A 46 -15.27 0.72 -1.16
N LYS A 47 -16.07 -0.12 -1.79
CA LYS A 47 -16.17 -1.54 -1.48
C LYS A 47 -15.38 -2.37 -2.48
N ASP A 48 -14.73 -3.43 -2.02
CA ASP A 48 -14.20 -4.48 -2.90
C ASP A 48 -15.35 -5.12 -3.67
N GLN A 49 -15.15 -5.34 -4.96
CA GLN A 49 -16.21 -5.84 -5.85
C GLN A 49 -16.68 -7.26 -5.54
N ASN A 50 -15.80 -8.09 -4.99
CA ASN A 50 -16.07 -9.51 -4.81
C ASN A 50 -16.67 -9.86 -3.44
N LYS A 51 -16.42 -9.06 -2.39
CA LYS A 51 -16.81 -9.38 -1.00
C LYS A 51 -17.60 -8.27 -0.29
N ASN A 52 -17.86 -7.12 -0.92
CA ASN A 52 -18.42 -5.93 -0.27
C ASN A 52 -17.58 -5.38 0.90
N ASP A 53 -16.33 -5.81 1.05
CA ASP A 53 -15.44 -5.32 2.08
C ASP A 53 -14.98 -3.89 1.79
N ILE A 54 -14.78 -3.10 2.85
CA ILE A 54 -14.37 -1.70 2.77
C ILE A 54 -12.84 -1.52 2.92
N TYR A 55 -12.11 -2.59 3.06
CA TYR A 55 -10.66 -2.64 3.10
C TYR A 55 -10.15 -3.93 2.46
N PHE A 56 -8.87 -3.93 2.08
CA PHE A 56 -8.15 -5.13 1.64
C PHE A 56 -6.76 -5.16 2.24
N ASP A 57 -6.17 -6.35 2.31
CA ASP A 57 -4.85 -6.53 2.89
C ASP A 57 -3.76 -6.03 1.93
N ALA A 58 -2.74 -5.36 2.47
CA ALA A 58 -1.63 -4.75 1.71
C ALA A 58 -0.54 -5.79 1.36
N PHE A 59 -0.95 -6.93 0.77
CA PHE A 59 -0.08 -8.03 0.38
C PHE A 59 -0.16 -8.28 -1.12
N LEU A 60 0.99 -8.50 -1.75
CA LEU A 60 1.10 -8.85 -3.16
C LEU A 60 1.74 -10.23 -3.28
N SER A 61 1.10 -11.16 -3.99
CA SER A 61 1.64 -12.49 -4.31
C SER A 61 2.01 -12.57 -5.79
N PHE A 62 3.21 -13.06 -6.08
CA PHE A 62 3.67 -13.37 -7.43
C PHE A 62 3.67 -14.89 -7.57
N GLU A 63 2.64 -15.44 -8.18
CA GLU A 63 2.52 -16.86 -8.48
C GLU A 63 3.21 -17.19 -9.81
N LYS A 64 3.55 -18.47 -10.04
CA LYS A 64 3.92 -18.93 -11.37
C LYS A 64 2.75 -18.66 -12.30
N GLU A 65 3.03 -18.24 -13.54
CA GLU A 65 2.05 -18.30 -14.61
C GLU A 65 1.63 -19.76 -14.75
N ILE A 66 0.54 -20.12 -14.04
CA ILE A 66 -0.16 -21.37 -14.33
C ILE A 66 -0.81 -21.06 -15.67
N ASP A 67 -0.41 -21.79 -16.68
CA ASP A 67 -1.10 -21.80 -17.96
C ASP A 67 -2.54 -22.28 -17.69
N TYR A 68 -3.43 -21.32 -17.40
CA TYR A 68 -4.87 -21.54 -17.37
C TYR A 68 -5.37 -21.72 -18.82
N GLY A 69 -4.55 -22.37 -19.64
CA GLY A 69 -4.98 -22.92 -20.90
C GLY A 69 -6.13 -23.85 -20.60
N MET A 70 -7.26 -23.58 -21.18
CA MET A 70 -8.54 -24.25 -21.32
C MET A 70 -8.80 -25.63 -20.66
N ASN A 71 -7.85 -26.21 -19.93
CA ASN A 71 -8.03 -27.47 -19.21
C ASN A 71 -9.12 -27.39 -18.11
N ARG A 72 -9.52 -26.18 -17.65
CA ARG A 72 -10.67 -26.02 -16.76
C ARG A 72 -12.03 -25.96 -17.46
N LEU A 73 -12.05 -25.85 -18.79
CA LEU A 73 -13.29 -25.95 -19.55
C LEU A 73 -13.71 -27.42 -19.79
N ASN A 74 -12.83 -28.37 -19.54
CA ASN A 74 -13.12 -29.81 -19.68
C ASN A 74 -13.74 -30.46 -18.45
N ASP A 75 -13.55 -29.87 -17.26
CA ASP A 75 -14.17 -30.39 -16.05
C ASP A 75 -15.50 -29.66 -15.83
N GLY A 76 -16.51 -29.97 -16.66
CA GLY A 76 -17.92 -29.60 -16.42
C GLY A 76 -18.52 -30.33 -15.23
N VAL A 77 -17.77 -30.47 -14.13
CA VAL A 77 -18.20 -31.07 -12.87
C VAL A 77 -18.18 -29.98 -11.81
N ASP A 78 -19.32 -29.79 -11.22
CA ASP A 78 -19.66 -29.03 -10.04
C ASP A 78 -18.51 -28.99 -9.00
N ILE A 79 -17.92 -27.82 -8.81
CA ILE A 79 -16.79 -27.62 -7.88
C ILE A 79 -17.22 -27.90 -6.42
N SER A 80 -18.51 -27.89 -6.12
CA SER A 80 -19.03 -28.22 -4.80
C SER A 80 -18.97 -29.71 -4.47
N SER A 81 -18.99 -30.61 -5.50
CA SER A 81 -18.94 -32.06 -5.29
C SER A 81 -17.51 -32.62 -5.19
N LYS A 82 -16.51 -31.95 -5.77
CA LYS A 82 -15.13 -32.45 -5.80
C LYS A 82 -14.41 -32.31 -4.44
N TYR A 83 -14.74 -31.28 -3.66
CA TYR A 83 -14.20 -31.15 -2.30
C TYR A 83 -14.77 -32.18 -1.33
N ILE A 84 -16.02 -32.62 -1.54
CA ILE A 84 -16.65 -33.67 -0.73
C ILE A 84 -16.14 -35.07 -1.13
N ASP A 85 -15.82 -35.27 -2.42
CA ASP A 85 -15.30 -36.56 -2.91
C ASP A 85 -13.81 -36.77 -2.63
N ASP A 86 -13.01 -35.70 -2.50
CA ASP A 86 -11.59 -35.84 -2.10
C ASP A 86 -11.44 -36.11 -0.60
N GLU A 87 -12.29 -35.53 0.26
CA GLU A 87 -12.36 -35.92 1.69
C GLU A 87 -12.82 -37.37 1.86
N LYS A 88 -13.81 -37.84 1.10
CA LYS A 88 -14.22 -39.25 1.14
C LYS A 88 -13.17 -40.21 0.59
N LYS A 89 -12.40 -39.83 -0.40
CA LYS A 89 -11.29 -40.64 -0.92
C LYS A 89 -10.08 -40.71 0.03
N GLU A 90 -9.81 -39.65 0.78
CA GLU A 90 -8.81 -39.67 1.87
C GLU A 90 -9.30 -40.54 3.05
N GLU A 91 -10.58 -40.48 3.42
CA GLU A 91 -11.15 -41.38 4.43
C GLU A 91 -11.14 -42.85 3.99
N GLU A 92 -11.50 -43.15 2.75
CA GLU A 92 -11.44 -44.53 2.20
C GLU A 92 -9.99 -45.03 2.02
N LYS A 93 -9.02 -44.15 1.77
CA LYS A 93 -7.60 -44.51 1.69
C LYS A 93 -7.04 -44.80 3.06
N ASN A 94 -7.39 -44.00 4.07
CA ASN A 94 -7.02 -44.23 5.47
C ASN A 94 -7.69 -45.49 6.08
N GLU A 95 -8.88 -45.88 5.60
CA GLU A 95 -9.50 -47.14 5.99
C GLU A 95 -8.86 -48.37 5.31
N LYS A 96 -8.33 -48.23 4.08
CA LYS A 96 -7.60 -49.29 3.39
C LYS A 96 -6.21 -49.50 3.94
N GLU A 97 -5.49 -48.44 4.28
CA GLU A 97 -4.16 -48.57 4.94
C GLU A 97 -4.23 -49.22 6.33
N LYS A 98 -5.35 -49.05 7.07
CA LYS A 98 -5.55 -49.75 8.35
C LYS A 98 -5.91 -51.25 8.23
N LYS A 99 -6.20 -51.75 7.01
CA LYS A 99 -6.53 -53.16 6.78
C LYS A 99 -5.41 -53.97 6.14
N GLU A 100 -4.30 -53.35 5.71
CA GLU A 100 -3.16 -54.04 5.09
C GLU A 100 -1.94 -54.27 6.01
N GLU A 101 -2.00 -53.90 7.29
CA GLU A 101 -0.92 -54.17 8.26
C GLU A 101 -0.93 -55.57 8.86
N ASP A 102 -1.74 -56.49 8.38
CA ASP A 102 -1.78 -57.85 8.96
C ASP A 102 -1.70 -58.97 7.90
N TYR A 103 -0.61 -59.04 7.13
CA TYR A 103 -0.10 -60.29 6.52
C TYR A 103 1.25 -60.06 5.85
N GLY A 104 2.26 -60.65 6.39
CA GLY A 104 3.64 -60.58 5.94
C GLY A 104 4.01 -61.55 4.81
N ILE A 105 5.20 -61.33 4.34
CA ILE A 105 6.18 -62.29 3.78
C ILE A 105 6.21 -62.54 2.26
N ASP A 106 7.39 -62.18 1.77
CA ASP A 106 8.27 -62.83 0.77
C ASP A 106 8.01 -62.80 -0.75
N ARG A 107 9.11 -62.41 -1.37
CA ARG A 107 9.76 -62.83 -2.66
C ARG A 107 9.54 -61.96 -3.90
N LEU A 108 10.52 -61.56 -4.57
CA LEU A 108 11.75 -61.91 -5.23
C LEU A 108 12.07 -60.91 -6.37
N ASN A 109 13.33 -60.61 -6.49
CA ASN A 109 13.97 -59.92 -7.61
C ASN A 109 13.61 -60.51 -8.97
N GLU A 110 13.42 -59.63 -9.98
CA GLU A 110 13.99 -59.81 -11.32
C GLU A 110 14.14 -58.44 -12.00
N GLY A 111 15.35 -58.21 -12.51
CA GLY A 111 15.74 -56.98 -13.14
C GLY A 111 15.27 -56.87 -14.60
N VAL A 112 14.98 -55.67 -15.02
CA VAL A 112 14.93 -55.28 -16.42
C VAL A 112 15.77 -54.00 -16.57
N GLU A 113 16.89 -54.16 -17.28
CA GLU A 113 17.67 -53.05 -17.81
C GLU A 113 16.84 -52.28 -18.83
N VAL A 114 16.61 -50.99 -18.60
CA VAL A 114 16.13 -50.07 -19.63
C VAL A 114 17.17 -48.97 -19.83
N SER A 115 17.69 -48.98 -21.02
CA SER A 115 18.70 -48.08 -21.55
C SER A 115 18.38 -46.62 -21.34
N ASN A 116 19.28 -45.91 -20.65
CA ASN A 116 19.34 -44.45 -20.57
C ASN A 116 19.52 -43.83 -21.98
N LYS A 117 18.45 -43.28 -22.53
CA LYS A 117 18.53 -42.16 -23.48
C LYS A 117 18.29 -40.88 -22.70
N GLN A 118 19.37 -40.19 -22.35
CA GLN A 118 19.31 -38.81 -21.89
C GLN A 118 18.65 -37.99 -23.02
N LYS A 119 17.41 -37.58 -22.78
CA LYS A 119 16.81 -36.43 -23.43
C LYS A 119 17.28 -35.19 -22.67
N ASP A 120 18.02 -34.34 -23.38
CA ASP A 120 18.26 -32.97 -22.97
C ASP A 120 16.89 -32.27 -22.77
N GLU A 121 16.39 -32.29 -21.55
CA GLU A 121 15.29 -31.42 -21.14
C GLU A 121 15.87 -30.03 -20.97
N GLY A 122 15.76 -29.22 -22.01
CA GLY A 122 16.03 -27.79 -21.94
C GLY A 122 15.22 -27.23 -20.74
N LYS A 123 15.92 -26.62 -19.78
CA LYS A 123 15.33 -25.92 -18.66
C LYS A 123 14.33 -24.91 -19.23
N LYS A 124 13.03 -25.22 -19.18
CA LYS A 124 11.98 -24.25 -19.42
C LYS A 124 12.18 -23.16 -18.37
N GLU A 125 12.51 -21.95 -18.78
CA GLU A 125 12.48 -20.79 -17.88
C GLU A 125 11.07 -20.69 -17.31
N GLU A 126 10.96 -20.77 -15.98
CA GLU A 126 9.69 -20.57 -15.29
C GLU A 126 9.30 -19.09 -15.46
N VAL A 127 8.30 -18.82 -16.26
CA VAL A 127 7.73 -17.48 -16.46
C VAL A 127 6.79 -17.20 -15.29
N TYR A 128 7.03 -16.09 -14.57
CA TYR A 128 6.12 -15.58 -13.53
C TYR A 128 5.26 -14.49 -14.15
N ASP A 129 4.01 -14.42 -13.71
CA ASP A 129 3.11 -13.33 -14.08
C ASP A 129 3.77 -12.00 -13.66
N ASP A 130 3.84 -11.05 -14.58
CA ASP A 130 4.37 -9.71 -14.31
C ASP A 130 3.43 -8.90 -13.39
N LYS A 131 2.21 -9.38 -13.13
CA LYS A 131 1.23 -8.77 -12.25
C LYS A 131 1.06 -9.59 -10.99
N PRO A 132 1.21 -8.95 -9.81
CA PRO A 132 0.94 -9.62 -8.56
C PRO A 132 -0.55 -9.78 -8.32
N HIS A 133 -0.94 -10.88 -7.71
CA HIS A 133 -2.25 -11.03 -7.12
C HIS A 133 -2.29 -10.34 -5.75
N ILE A 134 -3.33 -9.57 -5.49
CA ILE A 134 -3.57 -8.97 -4.17
C ILE A 134 -4.24 -10.02 -3.31
N ILE A 135 -3.55 -10.46 -2.26
CA ILE A 135 -4.09 -11.43 -1.30
C ILE A 135 -5.22 -10.76 -0.50
N LYS A 136 -6.39 -11.38 -0.50
CA LYS A 136 -7.60 -10.81 0.12
C LYS A 136 -7.72 -11.10 1.60
N GLU A 137 -7.18 -12.22 2.07
CA GLU A 137 -7.17 -12.62 3.49
C GLU A 137 -5.89 -13.38 3.82
N LEU A 138 -5.32 -13.07 5.00
CA LEU A 138 -4.15 -13.78 5.56
C LEU A 138 -4.39 -15.28 5.83
N LYS A 139 -5.64 -15.76 5.71
CA LYS A 139 -6.00 -17.17 5.87
C LYS A 139 -5.59 -18.05 4.69
N GLU A 140 -5.44 -17.45 3.50
CA GLU A 140 -4.95 -18.15 2.33
C GLU A 140 -3.42 -18.07 2.28
N PHE A 141 -2.76 -19.06 2.84
CA PHE A 141 -1.31 -19.12 2.81
C PHE A 141 -0.83 -19.47 1.40
N PRO A 142 -0.05 -18.60 0.73
CA PRO A 142 0.44 -18.90 -0.60
C PRO A 142 1.43 -20.06 -0.56
N SER A 143 1.40 -20.90 -1.59
CA SER A 143 2.31 -22.04 -1.74
C SER A 143 3.80 -21.65 -1.73
N ASN A 144 4.11 -20.39 -2.09
CA ASN A 144 5.46 -19.83 -2.11
C ASN A 144 5.54 -18.51 -1.32
N PRO A 145 5.71 -18.56 0.01
CA PRO A 145 5.74 -17.34 0.84
C PRO A 145 6.90 -16.37 0.50
N GLU A 146 7.97 -16.84 -0.12
CA GLU A 146 9.08 -15.99 -0.58
C GLU A 146 8.68 -15.04 -1.72
N ASN A 147 7.59 -15.33 -2.42
CA ASN A 147 7.04 -14.51 -3.49
C ASN A 147 5.94 -13.56 -3.03
N VAL A 148 5.68 -13.48 -1.71
CA VAL A 148 4.69 -12.59 -1.12
C VAL A 148 5.36 -11.37 -0.55
N VAL A 149 4.98 -10.19 -1.04
CA VAL A 149 5.50 -8.91 -0.57
C VAL A 149 4.49 -8.23 0.33
N TYR A 150 4.94 -7.84 1.50
CA TYR A 150 4.18 -7.13 2.52
C TYR A 150 5.03 -6.01 3.14
N ASN A 151 4.45 -5.20 4.03
CA ASN A 151 5.14 -4.06 4.65
C ASN A 151 5.71 -3.05 3.63
N ILE A 152 5.11 -2.97 2.44
CA ILE A 152 5.57 -2.10 1.34
C ILE A 152 5.70 -0.65 1.83
N LYS A 153 4.72 -0.16 2.61
CA LYS A 153 4.72 1.20 3.19
C LYS A 153 5.98 1.51 4.00
N GLN A 154 6.53 0.52 4.72
CA GLN A 154 7.72 0.71 5.56
C GLN A 154 9.01 0.79 4.77
N ILE A 155 9.06 0.13 3.61
CA ILE A 155 10.27 0.03 2.77
C ILE A 155 10.32 1.17 1.75
N LEU A 156 9.16 1.67 1.35
CA LEU A 156 9.03 2.71 0.35
C LEU A 156 9.81 3.97 0.73
N GLY A 157 10.67 4.46 -0.17
CA GLY A 157 11.52 5.63 0.05
C GLY A 157 12.65 5.44 1.08
N GLN A 158 12.92 4.20 1.51
CA GLN A 158 14.08 3.90 2.38
C GLN A 158 15.37 3.75 1.57
N LYS A 159 16.50 4.03 2.23
CA LYS A 159 17.81 3.69 1.67
C LYS A 159 18.14 2.24 1.95
N TYR A 160 18.69 1.51 0.94
CA TYR A 160 19.06 0.11 1.09
C TYR A 160 20.02 -0.15 2.26
N ASN A 161 20.99 0.77 2.46
CA ASN A 161 21.98 0.69 3.52
C ASN A 161 21.54 1.27 4.87
N SER A 162 20.27 1.71 5.00
CA SER A 162 19.77 2.26 6.27
C SER A 162 19.74 1.18 7.36
N ASP A 163 20.07 1.57 8.59
CA ASP A 163 20.03 0.65 9.72
C ASP A 163 18.60 0.16 10.02
N TYR A 164 17.62 0.96 9.65
CA TYR A 164 16.22 0.57 9.70
C TYR A 164 15.91 -0.61 8.77
N LEU A 165 16.28 -0.49 7.48
CA LEU A 165 16.04 -1.56 6.51
C LEU A 165 16.85 -2.83 6.81
N LYS A 166 18.09 -2.69 7.33
CA LYS A 166 18.89 -3.84 7.78
C LYS A 166 18.17 -4.64 8.89
N LYS A 167 17.51 -3.94 9.84
CA LYS A 167 16.73 -4.58 10.91
C LYS A 167 15.47 -5.25 10.39
N ILE A 168 14.72 -4.56 9.51
CA ILE A 168 13.49 -5.13 8.91
C ILE A 168 13.80 -6.39 8.10
N LYS A 169 14.86 -6.38 7.28
CA LYS A 169 15.26 -7.52 6.45
C LYS A 169 15.41 -8.83 7.22
N GLN A 170 15.77 -8.78 8.50
CA GLN A 170 15.95 -9.97 9.34
C GLN A 170 14.63 -10.71 9.60
N ASN A 171 13.50 -10.00 9.50
CA ASN A 171 12.16 -10.49 9.80
C ASN A 171 11.29 -10.68 8.54
N LEU A 172 11.83 -10.38 7.35
CA LEU A 172 11.11 -10.56 6.09
C LEU A 172 11.36 -11.95 5.52
N ILE A 173 10.31 -12.55 4.98
CA ILE A 173 10.38 -13.85 4.31
C ILE A 173 10.90 -13.68 2.87
N PHE A 174 10.53 -12.58 2.21
CA PHE A 174 10.97 -12.27 0.85
C PHE A 174 12.33 -11.55 0.80
N LYS A 175 13.00 -11.59 -0.35
CA LYS A 175 14.34 -11.02 -0.52
C LYS A 175 14.31 -9.60 -1.05
N ILE A 176 15.12 -8.73 -0.43
CA ILE A 176 15.37 -7.36 -0.88
C ILE A 176 16.83 -7.23 -1.30
N GLU A 177 17.05 -6.73 -2.52
CA GLU A 177 18.38 -6.42 -3.06
C GLU A 177 18.56 -4.91 -3.25
N GLU A 178 19.80 -4.49 -3.47
CA GLU A 178 20.11 -3.13 -3.90
C GLU A 178 19.94 -3.03 -5.41
N GLU A 179 19.25 -2.00 -5.88
CA GLU A 179 19.13 -1.73 -7.31
C GLU A 179 20.48 -1.41 -7.93
N LYS A 180 20.77 -2.02 -9.08
CA LYS A 180 21.97 -1.80 -9.88
C LYS A 180 21.58 -1.15 -11.20
N LYS A 181 22.03 0.08 -11.43
CA LYS A 181 21.88 0.77 -12.72
C LYS A 181 23.13 0.53 -13.57
N GLU A 182 22.91 0.31 -14.87
CA GLU A 182 24.00 0.30 -15.85
C GLU A 182 24.49 1.73 -16.06
N ASP A 183 25.80 1.92 -15.98
CA ASP A 183 26.40 3.24 -16.26
C ASP A 183 26.66 3.29 -17.78
N GLU A 184 25.93 4.13 -18.52
CA GLU A 184 26.07 4.26 -20.00
C GLU A 184 27.51 4.57 -20.46
N LYS A 185 28.40 4.95 -19.52
CA LYS A 185 29.81 5.33 -19.78
C LYS A 185 30.85 4.30 -19.29
N SER A 186 30.42 3.27 -18.60
CA SER A 186 31.31 2.22 -18.10
C SER A 186 30.61 0.86 -18.03
N GLU A 187 31.33 -0.22 -18.28
CA GLU A 187 30.82 -1.59 -18.13
C GLU A 187 30.47 -1.97 -16.66
N ASN A 188 30.61 -1.04 -15.73
CA ASN A 188 30.37 -1.26 -14.30
C ASN A 188 28.96 -0.83 -13.88
N LYS A 189 28.22 -1.73 -13.27
CA LYS A 189 26.91 -1.43 -12.66
C LYS A 189 27.11 -0.58 -11.40
N LYS A 190 26.44 0.57 -11.32
CA LYS A 190 26.48 1.47 -10.18
C LYS A 190 25.37 1.15 -9.18
N ASN A 191 25.72 0.99 -7.92
CA ASN A 191 24.75 0.80 -6.85
C ASN A 191 23.99 2.11 -6.58
N THR A 192 22.66 2.05 -6.56
CA THR A 192 21.78 3.22 -6.39
C THR A 192 21.42 3.50 -4.94
N ASN A 193 21.72 2.60 -4.02
CA ASN A 193 21.27 2.60 -2.62
C ASN A 193 19.73 2.56 -2.47
N ARG A 194 19.00 2.08 -3.50
CA ARG A 194 17.56 1.89 -3.50
C ARG A 194 17.21 0.42 -3.29
N PRO A 195 16.30 0.09 -2.37
CA PRO A 195 15.84 -1.28 -2.19
C PRO A 195 14.89 -1.68 -3.32
N VAL A 196 15.03 -2.91 -3.79
CA VAL A 196 14.14 -3.54 -4.77
C VAL A 196 13.77 -4.93 -4.29
N PHE A 197 12.55 -5.36 -4.59
CA PHE A 197 12.11 -6.73 -4.37
C PHE A 197 12.77 -7.66 -5.39
N LYS A 198 13.32 -8.78 -4.90
CA LYS A 198 13.93 -9.81 -5.75
C LYS A 198 12.96 -10.95 -6.02
N LEU A 199 12.47 -11.03 -7.24
CA LEU A 199 11.65 -12.13 -7.72
C LEU A 199 12.48 -12.95 -8.72
N LYS A 200 13.09 -14.05 -8.27
CA LYS A 200 13.99 -14.90 -9.11
C LYS A 200 14.96 -14.09 -9.97
N ASN A 201 14.66 -13.93 -11.27
CA ASN A 201 15.52 -13.24 -12.24
C ASN A 201 15.16 -11.76 -12.45
N LYS A 202 14.11 -11.26 -11.80
CA LYS A 202 13.65 -9.87 -11.92
C LYS A 202 13.80 -9.13 -10.61
N THR A 203 14.00 -7.82 -10.70
CA THR A 203 13.93 -6.90 -9.56
C THR A 203 12.81 -5.90 -9.80
N ILE A 204 12.01 -5.64 -8.77
CA ILE A 204 10.84 -4.75 -8.85
C ILE A 204 10.99 -3.64 -7.81
N PRO A 205 10.98 -2.36 -8.21
CA PRO A 205 10.99 -1.23 -7.29
C PRO A 205 9.76 -1.21 -6.38
N PHE A 206 9.91 -0.76 -5.14
CA PHE A 206 8.80 -0.70 -4.19
C PHE A 206 7.72 0.31 -4.59
N GLU A 207 8.06 1.36 -5.33
CA GLU A 207 7.10 2.30 -5.92
C GLU A 207 6.19 1.60 -6.93
N LYS A 208 6.74 0.70 -7.74
CA LYS A 208 5.96 -0.13 -8.67
C LYS A 208 5.06 -1.12 -7.91
N LEU A 209 5.54 -1.72 -6.83
CA LEU A 209 4.73 -2.59 -5.98
C LEU A 209 3.57 -1.82 -5.35
N ALA A 210 3.84 -0.64 -4.78
CA ALA A 210 2.80 0.22 -4.22
C ALA A 210 1.78 0.67 -5.28
N SER A 211 2.22 0.90 -6.53
CA SER A 211 1.32 1.31 -7.62
C SER A 211 0.23 0.28 -7.92
N TYR A 212 0.47 -1.02 -7.76
CA TYR A 212 -0.56 -2.05 -7.91
C TYR A 212 -1.66 -1.92 -6.85
N LEU A 213 -1.28 -1.61 -5.60
CA LEU A 213 -2.24 -1.39 -4.51
C LEU A 213 -3.09 -0.14 -4.74
N PHE A 214 -2.45 0.96 -5.16
CA PHE A 214 -3.17 2.19 -5.51
C PHE A 214 -4.08 1.99 -6.72
N LYS A 215 -3.61 1.25 -7.73
CA LYS A 215 -4.42 0.93 -8.92
C LYS A 215 -5.69 0.18 -8.54
N LYS A 216 -5.61 -0.77 -7.61
CA LYS A 216 -6.81 -1.45 -7.11
C LYS A 216 -7.80 -0.48 -6.48
N CYS A 217 -7.35 0.44 -5.61
CA CYS A 217 -8.25 1.45 -5.02
C CYS A 217 -8.95 2.30 -6.09
N ILE A 218 -8.19 2.70 -7.12
CA ILE A 218 -8.71 3.51 -8.24
C ILE A 218 -9.75 2.70 -9.03
N ASP A 219 -9.41 1.47 -9.42
CA ASP A 219 -10.30 0.60 -10.21
C ASP A 219 -11.59 0.26 -9.47
N ASP A 220 -11.49 -0.05 -8.16
CA ASP A 220 -12.66 -0.30 -7.32
C ASP A 220 -13.56 0.93 -7.22
N ALA A 221 -12.99 2.13 -7.06
CA ALA A 221 -13.73 3.38 -7.03
C ALA A 221 -14.44 3.67 -8.37
N GLU A 222 -13.71 3.55 -9.48
CA GLU A 222 -14.24 3.79 -10.83
C GLU A 222 -15.37 2.81 -11.18
N LYS A 223 -15.21 1.53 -10.87
CA LYS A 223 -16.23 0.51 -11.13
C LYS A 223 -17.46 0.66 -10.23
N ASN A 224 -17.26 0.96 -8.91
CA ASN A 224 -18.37 1.15 -7.99
C ASN A 224 -19.24 2.36 -8.31
N LEU A 225 -18.63 3.42 -8.83
CA LEU A 225 -19.31 4.69 -9.07
C LEU A 225 -19.50 5.02 -10.56
N LYS A 226 -19.04 4.13 -11.44
CA LYS A 226 -19.13 4.27 -12.90
C LYS A 226 -18.63 5.63 -13.40
N ASN A 227 -17.55 6.13 -12.80
CA ASN A 227 -16.94 7.41 -13.16
C ASN A 227 -15.42 7.38 -12.92
N LYS A 228 -14.67 8.19 -13.66
CA LYS A 228 -13.21 8.26 -13.58
C LYS A 228 -12.72 9.01 -12.34
N VAL A 229 -11.61 8.53 -11.77
CA VAL A 229 -10.91 9.20 -10.67
C VAL A 229 -9.98 10.28 -11.26
N GLY A 230 -10.14 11.54 -10.83
CA GLY A 230 -9.31 12.67 -11.29
C GLY A 230 -8.34 13.19 -10.22
N ASN A 231 -8.72 13.10 -8.94
CA ASN A 231 -7.91 13.60 -7.84
C ASN A 231 -7.78 12.53 -6.77
N VAL A 232 -6.55 12.28 -6.31
CA VAL A 232 -6.25 11.32 -5.24
C VAL A 232 -5.54 12.02 -4.10
N VAL A 233 -5.98 11.77 -2.88
CA VAL A 233 -5.27 12.11 -1.65
C VAL A 233 -4.91 10.83 -0.92
N VAL A 234 -3.62 10.65 -0.62
CA VAL A 234 -3.13 9.52 0.16
C VAL A 234 -2.76 10.01 1.56
N SER A 235 -3.29 9.36 2.57
CA SER A 235 -2.89 9.63 3.94
C SER A 235 -1.67 8.80 4.34
N ILE A 236 -0.78 9.41 5.12
CA ILE A 236 0.48 8.82 5.53
C ILE A 236 0.82 9.22 6.98
N PRO A 237 1.72 8.49 7.65
CA PRO A 237 2.25 8.90 8.94
C PRO A 237 2.90 10.28 8.87
N HIS A 238 2.73 11.08 9.94
CA HIS A 238 3.40 12.39 10.02
C HIS A 238 4.92 12.26 9.96
N SER A 239 5.47 11.17 10.48
CA SER A 239 6.91 10.87 10.52
C SER A 239 7.56 10.57 9.17
N PHE A 240 6.76 10.40 8.08
CA PHE A 240 7.30 10.21 6.75
C PHE A 240 8.12 11.41 6.30
N ASN A 241 9.39 11.14 5.97
CA ASN A 241 10.30 12.14 5.46
C ASN A 241 9.95 12.55 4.01
N LYS A 242 10.66 13.55 3.49
CA LYS A 242 10.44 14.09 2.14
C LYS A 242 10.58 13.04 1.05
N ILE A 243 11.51 12.10 1.19
CA ILE A 243 11.78 11.03 0.24
C ILE A 243 10.61 10.06 0.19
N GLN A 244 10.13 9.64 1.36
CA GLN A 244 8.98 8.72 1.46
C GLN A 244 7.70 9.34 0.90
N ARG A 245 7.46 10.65 1.15
CA ARG A 245 6.32 11.39 0.61
C ARG A 245 6.35 11.40 -0.92
N GLN A 246 7.49 11.67 -1.53
CA GLN A 246 7.64 11.65 -2.97
C GLN A 246 7.42 10.24 -3.54
N ALA A 247 8.00 9.21 -2.93
CA ALA A 247 7.83 7.83 -3.36
C ALA A 247 6.34 7.39 -3.41
N ILE A 248 5.52 7.88 -2.46
CA ILE A 248 4.05 7.69 -2.51
C ILE A 248 3.44 8.39 -3.72
N LYS A 249 3.80 9.66 -3.98
CA LYS A 249 3.28 10.40 -5.16
C LYS A 249 3.66 9.68 -6.45
N ASP A 250 4.91 9.25 -6.58
CA ASP A 250 5.40 8.53 -7.76
C ASP A 250 4.64 7.21 -7.95
N ALA A 251 4.37 6.47 -6.87
CA ALA A 251 3.60 5.23 -6.94
C ALA A 251 2.15 5.45 -7.42
N VAL A 252 1.49 6.54 -6.99
CA VAL A 252 0.14 6.89 -7.47
C VAL A 252 0.17 7.36 -8.93
N ARG A 253 1.21 8.12 -9.33
CA ARG A 253 1.41 8.52 -10.73
C ARG A 253 1.62 7.29 -11.63
N ILE A 254 2.42 6.33 -11.20
CA ILE A 254 2.60 5.03 -11.89
C ILE A 254 1.27 4.27 -11.99
N ALA A 255 0.36 4.43 -11.02
CA ALA A 255 -0.99 3.88 -11.07
C ALA A 255 -1.94 4.64 -12.04
N GLY A 256 -1.49 5.74 -12.65
CA GLY A 256 -2.20 6.48 -13.71
C GLY A 256 -2.89 7.78 -13.27
N ILE A 257 -2.57 8.32 -12.08
CA ILE A 257 -3.17 9.58 -11.60
C ILE A 257 -2.07 10.64 -11.39
N GLU A 258 -2.16 11.75 -12.13
CA GLU A 258 -1.22 12.86 -12.00
C GLU A 258 -1.55 13.82 -10.83
N ASN A 259 -2.85 14.06 -10.57
CA ASN A 259 -3.28 14.95 -9.50
C ASN A 259 -3.28 14.23 -8.14
N VAL A 260 -2.12 14.22 -7.50
CA VAL A 260 -1.87 13.52 -6.23
C VAL A 260 -1.49 14.50 -5.14
N HIS A 261 -2.22 14.46 -4.02
CA HIS A 261 -1.89 15.17 -2.80
C HIS A 261 -1.66 14.20 -1.63
N ILE A 262 -0.93 14.65 -0.64
CA ILE A 262 -0.59 13.89 0.54
C ILE A 262 -1.05 14.63 1.79
N ILE A 263 -1.59 13.87 2.75
CA ILE A 263 -2.02 14.40 4.04
C ILE A 263 -1.54 13.48 5.17
N ASN A 264 -1.33 14.03 6.36
CA ASN A 264 -1.04 13.19 7.53
C ASN A 264 -2.30 12.47 8.02
N ASP A 265 -2.15 11.21 8.49
CA ASP A 265 -3.26 10.36 8.94
C ASP A 265 -4.11 11.06 10.02
N THR A 266 -3.46 11.67 11.02
CA THR A 266 -4.14 12.42 12.09
C THR A 266 -4.88 13.66 11.59
N THR A 267 -4.33 14.35 10.59
CA THR A 267 -4.97 15.51 9.96
C THR A 267 -6.18 15.11 9.14
N ALA A 268 -6.07 14.01 8.37
CA ALA A 268 -7.21 13.47 7.62
C ALA A 268 -8.37 13.07 8.54
N ALA A 269 -8.07 12.37 9.64
CA ALA A 269 -9.06 12.01 10.64
C ALA A 269 -9.84 13.22 11.16
N LEU A 270 -9.12 14.31 11.44
CA LEU A 270 -9.72 15.52 11.97
C LEU A 270 -10.56 16.29 10.95
N ILE A 271 -10.18 16.23 9.67
CA ILE A 271 -11.00 16.78 8.59
C ILE A 271 -12.37 16.09 8.55
N TYR A 272 -12.41 14.77 8.66
CA TYR A 272 -13.67 14.03 8.72
C TYR A 272 -14.47 14.41 9.98
N TYR A 273 -13.80 14.49 11.13
CA TYR A 273 -14.46 14.88 12.37
C TYR A 273 -15.11 16.27 12.26
N ALA A 274 -14.37 17.27 11.79
CA ALA A 274 -14.87 18.63 11.58
C ALA A 274 -16.01 18.69 10.54
N PHE A 275 -15.99 17.81 9.55
CA PHE A 275 -17.06 17.69 8.57
C PHE A 275 -18.34 17.10 9.17
N LYS A 276 -18.20 16.04 9.96
CA LYS A 276 -19.32 15.30 10.55
C LYS A 276 -19.96 16.05 11.73
N TYR A 277 -19.13 16.64 12.58
CA TYR A 277 -19.55 17.32 13.80
C TYR A 277 -19.39 18.82 13.65
N HIS A 278 -20.35 19.59 14.22
CA HIS A 278 -20.29 21.04 14.19
C HIS A 278 -19.35 21.59 15.27
N ILE A 279 -18.31 22.28 14.83
CA ILE A 279 -17.39 22.98 15.75
C ILE A 279 -17.91 24.38 15.99
N HIS A 280 -18.49 24.62 17.20
CA HIS A 280 -19.11 25.90 17.56
C HIS A 280 -18.14 26.91 18.19
N LYS A 281 -17.05 26.42 18.75
CA LYS A 281 -15.98 27.21 19.39
C LYS A 281 -14.60 26.67 18.99
N THR A 282 -13.55 27.37 19.41
CA THR A 282 -12.19 26.83 19.26
C THR A 282 -12.02 25.66 20.21
N GLU A 283 -11.60 24.52 19.68
CA GLU A 283 -11.35 23.28 20.42
C GLU A 283 -9.96 22.73 20.12
N TYR A 284 -9.36 22.08 21.13
CA TYR A 284 -8.08 21.43 21.06
C TYR A 284 -8.27 19.91 21.14
N PHE A 285 -7.61 19.21 20.24
CA PHE A 285 -7.69 17.77 20.08
C PHE A 285 -6.32 17.14 20.31
N LEU A 286 -6.25 16.09 21.10
CA LEU A 286 -5.19 15.10 21.03
C LEU A 286 -5.69 13.97 20.16
N ILE A 287 -4.92 13.62 19.13
CA ILE A 287 -5.22 12.50 18.24
C ILE A 287 -4.06 11.52 18.32
N CYS A 288 -4.36 10.26 18.60
CA CYS A 288 -3.40 9.17 18.57
C CYS A 288 -3.87 8.12 17.58
N ASP A 289 -3.01 7.72 16.67
CA ASP A 289 -3.25 6.66 15.68
C ASP A 289 -2.16 5.62 15.78
N MET A 290 -2.51 4.41 16.24
CA MET A 290 -1.57 3.30 16.34
C MET A 290 -2.01 2.12 15.47
N GLY A 291 -1.32 1.95 14.38
CA GLY A 291 -1.45 0.79 13.49
C GLY A 291 -0.55 -0.37 13.90
N GLN A 292 -0.28 -1.27 12.96
CA GLN A 292 0.64 -2.41 13.19
C GLN A 292 2.06 -1.96 13.50
N ASN A 293 2.59 -0.99 12.74
CA ASN A 293 4.02 -0.62 12.78
C ASN A 293 4.24 0.89 12.92
N LYS A 294 3.24 1.64 13.32
CA LYS A 294 3.34 3.09 13.53
C LYS A 294 2.56 3.52 14.76
N LEU A 295 3.07 4.53 15.43
CA LEU A 295 2.38 5.35 16.41
C LEU A 295 2.50 6.81 15.95
N ASP A 296 1.38 7.46 15.67
CA ASP A 296 1.29 8.89 15.34
C ASP A 296 0.45 9.59 16.37
N CYS A 297 0.97 10.67 16.95
CA CYS A 297 0.22 11.54 17.86
C CYS A 297 0.30 12.99 17.37
N ALA A 298 -0.78 13.74 17.52
CA ALA A 298 -0.81 15.15 17.17
C ALA A 298 -1.69 15.93 18.13
N VAL A 299 -1.27 17.15 18.48
CA VAL A 299 -2.13 18.15 19.12
C VAL A 299 -2.55 19.14 18.05
N VAL A 300 -3.87 19.31 17.88
CA VAL A 300 -4.44 20.10 16.82
C VAL A 300 -5.52 21.03 17.35
N ARG A 301 -5.57 22.24 16.82
CA ARG A 301 -6.61 23.22 17.10
C ARG A 301 -7.55 23.36 15.92
N ILE A 302 -8.85 23.29 16.18
CA ILE A 302 -9.89 23.65 15.21
C ILE A 302 -10.65 24.87 15.71
N ASN A 303 -10.91 25.82 14.84
CA ASN A 303 -11.78 26.96 15.16
C ASN A 303 -13.19 26.83 14.54
N LYS A 304 -14.09 27.73 14.88
CA LYS A 304 -15.48 27.75 14.37
C LYS A 304 -15.59 27.91 12.82
N GLN A 305 -14.54 28.34 12.14
CA GLN A 305 -14.47 28.45 10.67
C GLN A 305 -13.93 27.16 10.02
N ASN A 306 -13.78 26.06 10.78
CA ASN A 306 -13.15 24.83 10.34
C ASN A 306 -11.70 25.00 9.84
N CYS A 307 -10.99 25.98 10.40
CA CYS A 307 -9.56 26.12 10.18
C CYS A 307 -8.83 25.17 11.13
N ILE A 308 -8.20 24.14 10.55
CA ILE A 308 -7.43 23.10 11.23
C ILE A 308 -5.97 23.53 11.29
N LYS A 309 -5.40 23.61 12.49
CA LYS A 309 -4.01 23.96 12.70
C LYS A 309 -3.32 22.92 13.58
N VAL A 310 -2.38 22.19 13.00
CA VAL A 310 -1.49 21.31 13.76
C VAL A 310 -0.56 22.16 14.61
N LEU A 311 -0.50 21.91 15.92
CA LEU A 311 0.35 22.63 16.88
C LEU A 311 1.64 21.84 17.15
N SER A 312 1.52 20.52 17.28
CA SER A 312 2.63 19.60 17.41
C SER A 312 2.25 18.25 16.83
N SER A 313 3.24 17.51 16.39
CA SER A 313 3.08 16.12 15.98
C SER A 313 4.34 15.32 16.33
N GLY A 314 4.15 14.05 16.70
CA GLY A 314 5.21 13.16 17.12
C GLY A 314 4.79 11.70 17.03
N GLY A 315 5.67 10.80 17.47
CA GLY A 315 5.45 9.37 17.45
C GLY A 315 6.63 8.59 16.88
N ASP A 316 6.41 7.35 16.53
CA ASP A 316 7.44 6.46 15.98
C ASP A 316 6.85 5.58 14.86
N ASN A 317 7.41 5.63 13.66
CA ASN A 317 7.02 4.81 12.51
C ASN A 317 7.57 3.36 12.58
N ARG A 318 8.16 2.98 13.71
CA ARG A 318 8.68 1.65 14.01
C ARG A 318 8.02 1.02 15.23
N PHE A 319 7.07 1.73 15.84
CA PHE A 319 6.35 1.31 17.02
C PHE A 319 4.86 1.20 16.74
N GLY A 320 4.27 0.05 17.02
CA GLY A 320 2.85 -0.23 16.80
C GLY A 320 2.47 -1.58 17.39
N GLY A 321 1.36 -2.14 16.96
CA GLY A 321 0.82 -3.40 17.47
C GLY A 321 1.77 -4.60 17.38
N GLU A 322 2.69 -4.58 16.41
CA GLU A 322 3.72 -5.63 16.30
C GLU A 322 4.71 -5.62 17.47
N LYS A 323 4.98 -4.46 18.06
CA LYS A 323 5.85 -4.37 19.25
C LYS A 323 5.26 -5.07 20.44
N PHE A 324 3.93 -5.11 20.54
CA PHE A 324 3.24 -5.83 21.61
C PHE A 324 3.26 -7.35 21.42
N ASN A 325 3.51 -7.84 20.21
CA ASN A 325 3.71 -9.27 19.96
C ASN A 325 5.10 -9.75 20.35
N GLN A 326 6.13 -8.89 20.26
CA GLN A 326 7.53 -9.28 20.41
C GLN A 326 7.88 -9.92 21.75
N PRO A 327 7.42 -9.43 22.93
CA PRO A 327 7.68 -10.08 24.20
C PRO A 327 7.07 -11.48 24.28
N LEU A 328 5.86 -11.65 23.72
CA LEU A 328 5.17 -12.95 23.70
C LEU A 328 5.85 -13.92 22.72
N ILE A 329 6.23 -13.46 21.53
CA ILE A 329 7.01 -14.24 20.56
C ILE A 329 8.28 -14.77 21.22
N LYS A 330 9.02 -13.88 21.92
CA LYS A 330 10.24 -14.24 22.61
C LYS A 330 10.00 -15.29 23.68
N LEU A 331 9.00 -15.08 24.54
CA LEU A 331 8.65 -16.01 25.61
C LEU A 331 8.32 -17.40 25.08
N LEU A 332 7.41 -17.48 24.12
CA LEU A 332 6.97 -18.76 23.55
C LEU A 332 8.10 -19.50 22.84
N TYR A 333 8.91 -18.76 22.09
CA TYR A 333 10.02 -19.35 21.35
C TYR A 333 11.13 -19.85 22.29
N GLU A 334 11.52 -19.07 23.32
CA GLU A 334 12.50 -19.47 24.31
C GLU A 334 12.04 -20.71 25.10
N ASN A 335 10.77 -20.77 25.52
CA ASN A 335 10.21 -21.95 26.17
C ASN A 335 10.25 -23.16 25.25
N PHE A 336 9.81 -23.00 23.99
CA PHE A 336 9.81 -24.09 23.02
C PHE A 336 11.21 -24.69 22.79
N ILE A 337 12.25 -23.85 22.67
CA ILE A 337 13.63 -24.31 22.50
C ILE A 337 14.14 -24.99 23.79
N ASN A 338 13.83 -24.46 24.97
CA ASN A 338 14.22 -25.02 26.24
C ASN A 338 13.58 -26.39 26.48
N ASP A 339 12.37 -26.61 25.97
CA ASP A 339 11.63 -27.87 26.05
C ASP A 339 12.09 -28.91 24.99
N GLY A 340 13.14 -28.59 24.22
CA GLY A 340 13.77 -29.47 23.24
C GLY A 340 13.27 -29.33 21.82
N GLY A 341 12.46 -28.31 21.52
CA GLY A 341 12.01 -28.01 20.17
C GLY A 341 13.13 -27.51 19.23
N ASN A 342 12.97 -27.73 17.94
CA ASN A 342 13.95 -27.34 16.93
C ASN A 342 13.72 -25.90 16.44
N ASP A 343 14.79 -25.17 16.09
CA ASP A 343 14.72 -23.83 15.52
C ASP A 343 14.03 -23.82 14.14
N PHE A 344 12.76 -23.43 14.11
CA PHE A 344 11.94 -23.29 12.91
C PHE A 344 11.92 -21.87 12.35
N LEU A 345 12.17 -20.84 13.18
CA LEU A 345 12.01 -19.43 12.77
C LEU A 345 12.88 -19.03 11.56
N LYS A 346 14.07 -19.62 11.44
CA LYS A 346 14.99 -19.32 10.32
C LYS A 346 14.95 -20.37 9.22
N LYS A 347 14.47 -21.58 9.54
CA LYS A 347 14.57 -22.73 8.64
C LYS A 347 13.29 -23.03 7.89
N ASN A 348 12.13 -22.65 8.44
CA ASN A 348 10.83 -22.94 7.85
C ASN A 348 9.95 -21.69 7.78
N PRO A 349 9.93 -20.97 6.63
CA PRO A 349 9.13 -19.76 6.47
C PRO A 349 7.62 -19.96 6.69
N LYS A 350 7.08 -21.13 6.33
CA LYS A 350 5.66 -21.44 6.49
C LYS A 350 5.28 -21.55 7.96
N GLU A 351 6.06 -22.28 8.74
CA GLU A 351 5.81 -22.46 10.16
C GLU A 351 6.09 -21.17 10.95
N THR A 352 7.11 -20.41 10.55
CA THR A 352 7.35 -19.06 11.10
C THR A 352 6.13 -18.17 10.92
N PHE A 353 5.53 -18.16 9.73
CA PHE A 353 4.33 -17.36 9.47
C PHE A 353 3.15 -17.82 10.32
N LYS A 354 2.90 -19.13 10.43
CA LYS A 354 1.84 -19.67 11.31
C LYS A 354 2.02 -19.21 12.75
N PHE A 355 3.24 -19.32 13.28
CA PHE A 355 3.57 -18.89 14.63
C PHE A 355 3.28 -17.39 14.85
N LEU A 356 3.81 -16.52 13.98
CA LEU A 356 3.63 -15.08 14.09
C LEU A 356 2.15 -14.69 13.96
N THR A 357 1.41 -15.35 13.06
CA THR A 357 -0.03 -15.12 12.89
C THR A 357 -0.83 -15.55 14.13
N SER A 358 -0.48 -16.68 14.74
CA SER A 358 -1.15 -17.16 15.96
C SER A 358 -0.93 -16.22 17.14
N VAL A 359 0.27 -15.67 17.30
CA VAL A 359 0.56 -14.64 18.31
C VAL A 359 -0.26 -13.37 18.06
N GLU A 360 -0.33 -12.90 16.81
CA GLU A 360 -1.16 -11.75 16.46
C GLU A 360 -2.64 -12.00 16.74
N MET A 361 -3.14 -13.20 16.42
CA MET A 361 -4.52 -13.59 16.72
C MET A 361 -4.79 -13.64 18.23
N ALA A 362 -3.87 -14.17 19.01
CA ALA A 362 -3.98 -14.20 20.48
C ALA A 362 -4.10 -12.78 21.05
N LYS A 363 -3.24 -11.84 20.62
CA LYS A 363 -3.37 -10.41 20.99
C LYS A 363 -4.73 -9.84 20.64
N ARG A 364 -5.25 -10.12 19.43
CA ARG A 364 -6.57 -9.64 18.98
C ARG A 364 -7.70 -10.22 19.83
N ASN A 365 -7.63 -11.51 20.14
CA ASN A 365 -8.63 -12.17 20.97
C ASN A 365 -8.70 -11.55 22.37
N LEU A 366 -7.55 -11.20 22.97
CA LEU A 366 -7.49 -10.55 24.29
C LEU A 366 -8.11 -9.14 24.32
N THR A 367 -8.44 -8.53 23.17
CA THR A 367 -9.24 -7.31 23.13
C THR A 367 -10.67 -7.55 23.66
N PHE A 368 -11.24 -8.73 23.37
CA PHE A 368 -12.62 -9.09 23.72
C PHE A 368 -12.71 -10.14 24.82
N MET A 369 -11.70 -10.98 24.94
CA MET A 369 -11.64 -12.13 25.87
C MET A 369 -10.64 -11.85 26.99
N LYS A 370 -10.83 -12.49 28.16
CA LYS A 370 -9.89 -12.40 29.29
C LYS A 370 -8.72 -13.36 29.14
N GLU A 371 -8.91 -14.44 28.38
CA GLU A 371 -7.92 -15.47 28.12
C GLU A 371 -8.07 -16.03 26.70
N THR A 372 -7.00 -16.57 26.14
CA THR A 372 -6.96 -17.24 24.85
C THR A 372 -5.89 -18.32 24.85
N GLU A 373 -5.98 -19.27 23.93
CA GLU A 373 -4.98 -20.32 23.75
C GLU A 373 -4.25 -20.13 22.41
N ILE A 374 -2.96 -20.36 22.42
CA ILE A 374 -2.12 -20.53 21.24
C ILE A 374 -1.82 -22.02 21.13
N ASN A 375 -2.29 -22.65 20.04
CA ASN A 375 -2.15 -24.08 19.80
C ASN A 375 -1.61 -24.31 18.39
N LEU A 376 -0.36 -24.74 18.30
CA LEU A 376 0.38 -24.97 17.06
C LEU A 376 0.96 -26.37 17.09
N GLN A 377 0.31 -27.27 16.39
CA GLN A 377 0.72 -28.67 16.32
C GLN A 377 1.92 -28.85 15.38
N LYS A 378 2.89 -29.65 15.81
CA LYS A 378 4.07 -30.07 15.05
C LYS A 378 4.78 -28.93 14.32
N ILE A 379 4.98 -27.79 15.04
CA ILE A 379 5.50 -26.54 14.44
C ILE A 379 6.91 -26.70 13.87
N ASP A 380 7.69 -27.64 14.38
CA ASP A 380 9.02 -28.02 13.86
C ASP A 380 9.03 -29.39 13.16
N GLY A 381 7.84 -29.99 12.96
CA GLY A 381 7.61 -31.33 12.41
C GLY A 381 7.34 -32.39 13.48
N GLU A 382 7.70 -32.16 14.73
CA GLU A 382 7.60 -33.13 15.84
C GLU A 382 6.90 -32.55 17.08
N ASN A 383 7.25 -31.34 17.49
CA ASN A 383 6.84 -30.71 18.74
C ASN A 383 5.74 -29.66 18.56
N ASP A 384 4.85 -29.57 19.57
CA ASP A 384 3.74 -28.63 19.62
C ASP A 384 4.11 -27.41 20.46
N ILE A 385 3.49 -26.25 20.14
CA ILE A 385 3.42 -25.08 21.03
C ILE A 385 1.98 -24.96 21.51
N ILE A 386 1.74 -25.26 22.79
CA ILE A 386 0.44 -25.07 23.45
C ILE A 386 0.63 -24.12 24.61
N HIS A 387 -0.03 -22.97 24.59
CA HIS A 387 0.12 -21.97 25.64
C HIS A 387 -1.20 -21.25 25.91
N SER A 388 -1.65 -21.31 27.17
CA SER A 388 -2.78 -20.49 27.63
C SER A 388 -2.26 -19.10 28.04
N LEU A 389 -2.85 -18.04 27.51
CA LEU A 389 -2.44 -16.67 27.72
C LEU A 389 -3.60 -15.87 28.30
N THR A 390 -3.41 -15.31 29.48
CA THR A 390 -4.37 -14.36 30.07
C THR A 390 -4.06 -12.92 29.65
N ARG A 391 -5.07 -12.03 29.73
CA ARG A 391 -4.87 -10.60 29.49
C ARG A 391 -3.87 -10.00 30.49
N GLU A 392 -3.92 -10.43 31.73
CA GLU A 392 -3.00 -9.97 32.78
C GLU A 392 -1.54 -10.34 32.48
N ASP A 393 -1.28 -11.55 31.97
CA ASP A 393 0.07 -11.98 31.57
C ASP A 393 0.56 -11.19 30.35
N PHE A 394 -0.32 -10.96 29.38
CA PHE A 394 -0.01 -10.11 28.22
C PHE A 394 0.31 -8.68 28.66
N ASP A 395 -0.44 -8.12 29.62
CA ASP A 395 -0.23 -6.76 30.13
C ASP A 395 1.11 -6.65 30.88
N LYS A 396 1.46 -7.62 31.71
CA LYS A 396 2.78 -7.67 32.39
C LYS A 396 3.93 -7.72 31.40
N LEU A 397 3.82 -8.53 30.33
CA LEU A 397 4.84 -8.61 29.29
C LEU A 397 5.02 -7.27 28.54
N ASN A 398 3.99 -6.44 28.51
CA ASN A 398 3.94 -5.22 27.72
C ASN A 398 4.03 -3.90 28.50
N GLU A 399 4.32 -3.92 29.80
CA GLU A 399 4.42 -2.70 30.64
C GLU A 399 5.31 -1.61 30.03
N LYS A 400 6.47 -2.00 29.49
CA LYS A 400 7.40 -1.06 28.83
C LYS A 400 6.82 -0.45 27.56
N ASN A 401 6.02 -1.22 26.81
CA ASN A 401 5.38 -0.75 25.60
C ASN A 401 4.27 0.25 25.92
N TYR A 402 3.51 0.01 26.98
CA TYR A 402 2.51 0.97 27.49
C TYR A 402 3.15 2.28 27.93
N ALA A 403 4.21 2.21 28.74
CA ALA A 403 4.95 3.40 29.18
C ALA A 403 5.46 4.23 27.99
N TYR A 404 5.99 3.59 26.96
CA TYR A 404 6.50 4.25 25.76
C TYR A 404 5.40 5.02 25.00
N VAL A 405 4.19 4.43 24.86
CA VAL A 405 3.05 5.14 24.23
C VAL A 405 2.70 6.40 25.00
N LEU A 406 2.62 6.31 26.35
CA LEU A 406 2.31 7.45 27.20
C LEU A 406 3.39 8.55 27.14
N GLU A 407 4.67 8.17 27.06
CA GLU A 407 5.78 9.11 26.88
C GLU A 407 5.67 9.85 25.54
N CYS A 408 5.35 9.15 24.45
CA CYS A 408 5.12 9.79 23.14
C CYS A 408 3.98 10.82 23.20
N ILE A 409 2.87 10.49 23.88
CA ILE A 409 1.74 11.39 24.06
C ILE A 409 2.17 12.64 24.86
N ASP A 410 2.87 12.45 25.98
CA ASP A 410 3.34 13.56 26.82
C ASP A 410 4.30 14.48 26.07
N GLN A 411 5.19 13.91 25.27
CA GLN A 411 6.12 14.68 24.45
C GLN A 411 5.38 15.58 23.44
N VAL A 412 4.36 15.05 22.77
CA VAL A 412 3.58 15.81 21.78
C VAL A 412 2.78 16.92 22.45
N ILE A 413 2.20 16.68 23.62
CA ILE A 413 1.53 17.73 24.40
C ILE A 413 2.50 18.83 24.80
N LYS A 414 3.67 18.47 25.35
CA LYS A 414 4.70 19.42 25.74
C LYS A 414 5.15 20.28 24.56
N GLU A 415 5.37 19.68 23.39
CA GLU A 415 5.79 20.40 22.18
C GLU A 415 4.71 21.34 21.63
N SER A 416 3.44 21.06 21.88
CA SER A 416 2.32 21.92 21.45
C SER A 416 2.27 23.27 22.17
N LYS A 417 2.93 23.38 23.33
CA LYS A 417 2.95 24.57 24.19
C LYS A 417 1.57 24.98 24.72
N ILE A 418 0.62 24.08 24.74
CA ILE A 418 -0.68 24.29 25.40
C ILE A 418 -0.66 23.61 26.77
N ASP A 419 -1.44 24.14 27.69
CA ASP A 419 -1.71 23.46 28.95
C ASP A 419 -2.63 22.25 28.69
N ARG A 420 -2.39 21.13 29.38
CA ARG A 420 -3.19 19.91 29.24
C ARG A 420 -4.68 20.18 29.55
N SER A 421 -4.99 21.08 30.50
CA SER A 421 -6.36 21.50 30.82
C SER A 421 -7.10 22.18 29.65
N GLN A 422 -6.40 22.62 28.63
CA GLN A 422 -6.99 23.20 27.41
C GLN A 422 -7.45 22.14 26.42
N LEU A 423 -7.01 20.86 26.56
CA LEU A 423 -7.48 19.78 25.71
C LEU A 423 -8.94 19.51 25.94
N ASN A 424 -9.72 19.46 24.87
CA ASN A 424 -11.16 19.25 24.93
C ASN A 424 -11.53 17.81 24.53
N ASN A 425 -10.78 17.25 23.58
CA ASN A 425 -11.10 15.97 22.96
C ASN A 425 -9.84 15.09 22.82
N VAL A 426 -10.00 13.79 23.07
CA VAL A 426 -8.99 12.76 22.80
C VAL A 426 -9.58 11.77 21.81
N ILE A 427 -8.93 11.60 20.66
CA ILE A 427 -9.35 10.68 19.60
C ILE A 427 -8.31 9.57 19.49
N LEU A 428 -8.74 8.32 19.69
CA LEU A 428 -7.91 7.14 19.50
C LEU A 428 -8.30 6.42 18.20
N LEU A 429 -7.32 6.22 17.34
CA LEU A 429 -7.44 5.60 16.03
C LEU A 429 -6.48 4.41 15.89
N GLY A 430 -6.79 3.54 14.95
CA GLY A 430 -6.01 2.34 14.71
C GLY A 430 -6.38 1.19 15.65
N GLU A 431 -6.34 -0.02 15.12
CA GLU A 431 -6.78 -1.21 15.88
C GLU A 431 -5.90 -1.51 17.10
N SER A 432 -4.63 -1.09 17.07
CA SER A 432 -3.70 -1.35 18.18
C SER A 432 -3.97 -0.49 19.43
N LEU A 433 -4.61 0.68 19.28
CA LEU A 433 -5.06 1.47 20.44
C LEU A 433 -6.34 0.92 21.09
N ARG A 434 -6.88 -0.21 20.62
CA ARG A 434 -7.98 -0.92 21.27
C ARG A 434 -7.53 -1.94 22.31
N ILE A 435 -6.22 -2.10 22.52
CA ILE A 435 -5.69 -2.92 23.64
C ILE A 435 -6.29 -2.36 24.94
N PRO A 436 -7.04 -3.17 25.71
CA PRO A 436 -7.84 -2.66 26.84
C PRO A 436 -7.02 -1.85 27.84
N LYS A 437 -5.80 -2.30 28.16
CA LYS A 437 -4.93 -1.58 29.09
C LYS A 437 -4.47 -0.21 28.58
N LEU A 438 -4.28 -0.04 27.27
CA LEU A 438 -3.97 1.27 26.68
C LEU A 438 -5.15 2.22 26.77
N VAL A 439 -6.37 1.73 26.48
CA VAL A 439 -7.59 2.52 26.58
C VAL A 439 -7.80 2.99 28.02
N GLU A 440 -7.60 2.11 28.99
CA GLU A 440 -7.67 2.41 30.43
C GLU A 440 -6.65 3.50 30.82
N LEU A 441 -5.35 3.26 30.57
CA LEU A 441 -4.28 4.18 30.95
C LEU A 441 -4.39 5.58 30.31
N ILE A 442 -4.81 5.64 29.04
CA ILE A 442 -5.02 6.92 28.37
C ILE A 442 -6.30 7.57 28.89
N GLY A 443 -7.37 6.80 29.14
CA GLY A 443 -8.62 7.31 29.73
C GLY A 443 -8.42 7.95 31.09
N GLU A 444 -7.73 7.26 32.01
CA GLU A 444 -7.36 7.77 33.33
C GLU A 444 -6.53 9.07 33.24
N LYS A 445 -5.64 9.14 32.23
CA LYS A 445 -4.80 10.31 32.02
C LYS A 445 -5.59 11.54 31.55
N PHE A 446 -6.72 11.36 30.87
CA PHE A 446 -7.53 12.42 30.22
C PHE A 446 -9.02 12.38 30.66
N GLU A 447 -9.29 12.14 31.94
CA GLU A 447 -10.65 12.01 32.50
C GLU A 447 -11.56 13.20 32.17
N ASP A 448 -11.03 14.43 32.11
CA ASP A 448 -11.77 15.65 31.83
C ASP A 448 -12.04 15.88 30.34
N CYS A 449 -11.52 15.04 29.45
CA CYS A 449 -11.66 15.20 28.01
C CYS A 449 -12.82 14.35 27.45
N ASN A 450 -13.42 14.81 26.36
CA ASN A 450 -14.29 13.97 25.55
C ASN A 450 -13.47 12.86 24.84
N PHE A 451 -13.69 11.62 25.25
CA PHE A 451 -12.91 10.48 24.81
C PHE A 451 -13.62 9.74 23.68
N ILE A 452 -12.98 9.64 22.50
CA ILE A 452 -13.59 9.17 21.26
C ILE A 452 -12.79 8.00 20.71
N THR A 453 -13.39 6.80 20.70
CA THR A 453 -12.72 5.54 20.26
C THR A 453 -13.45 4.83 19.12
N GLU A 454 -14.69 5.22 18.79
CA GLU A 454 -15.56 4.48 17.87
C GLU A 454 -15.56 5.05 16.42
N LEU A 455 -14.46 5.62 15.99
CA LEU A 455 -14.35 6.17 14.65
C LEU A 455 -13.64 5.18 13.71
N TYR A 456 -14.40 4.62 12.77
CA TYR A 456 -13.88 3.65 11.79
C TYR A 456 -13.71 4.31 10.42
N ASN A 457 -12.62 3.98 9.74
CA ASN A 457 -12.34 4.41 8.36
C ASN A 457 -12.44 5.94 8.14
N ILE A 458 -12.21 6.72 9.20
CA ILE A 458 -12.33 8.18 9.11
C ILE A 458 -11.15 8.80 8.36
N ILE A 459 -10.01 8.15 8.34
CA ILE A 459 -8.79 8.62 7.67
C ILE A 459 -9.03 8.67 6.17
N SER A 460 -9.48 7.56 5.54
CA SER A 460 -9.80 7.55 4.11
C SER A 460 -10.94 8.52 3.74
N GLN A 461 -11.95 8.64 4.62
CA GLN A 461 -13.05 9.59 4.40
C GLN A 461 -12.59 11.05 4.51
N GLY A 462 -11.72 11.37 5.47
CA GLY A 462 -11.12 12.70 5.59
C GLY A 462 -10.21 13.03 4.41
N ALA A 463 -9.43 12.07 3.94
CA ALA A 463 -8.64 12.19 2.73
C ALA A 463 -9.52 12.44 1.49
N ALA A 464 -10.69 11.80 1.38
CA ALA A 464 -11.65 12.05 0.30
C ALA A 464 -12.26 13.45 0.33
N ILE A 465 -12.56 13.99 1.53
CA ILE A 465 -12.99 15.38 1.68
C ILE A 465 -11.90 16.34 1.22
N TYR A 466 -10.64 16.04 1.59
CA TYR A 466 -9.49 16.85 1.18
C TYR A 466 -9.24 16.76 -0.34
N ALA A 467 -9.40 15.58 -0.94
CA ALA A 467 -9.34 15.39 -2.40
C ALA A 467 -10.44 16.20 -3.12
N ALA A 468 -11.64 16.23 -2.56
CA ALA A 468 -12.73 17.05 -3.08
C ALA A 468 -12.48 18.56 -2.94
N HIS A 469 -11.79 18.99 -1.88
CA HIS A 469 -11.35 20.37 -1.71
C HIS A 469 -10.41 20.79 -2.84
N TRP A 470 -9.35 20.02 -3.06
CA TRP A 470 -8.38 20.27 -4.14
C TRP A 470 -8.99 20.21 -5.54
N GLY A 471 -9.92 19.31 -5.78
CA GLY A 471 -10.68 19.22 -7.04
C GLY A 471 -11.81 20.25 -7.19
N ASN A 472 -11.95 21.21 -6.25
CA ASN A 472 -13.03 22.19 -6.21
C ASN A 472 -14.44 21.57 -6.29
N LYS A 473 -14.61 20.40 -5.66
CA LYS A 473 -15.85 19.58 -5.69
C LYS A 473 -16.70 19.72 -4.42
N LEU A 474 -16.20 20.46 -3.41
CA LEU A 474 -16.89 20.69 -2.15
C LEU A 474 -17.96 21.79 -2.31
N ASN A 475 -19.21 21.38 -2.55
CA ASN A 475 -20.38 22.27 -2.65
C ASN A 475 -21.04 22.50 -1.27
N SER A 476 -20.25 22.60 -0.21
CA SER A 476 -20.76 22.80 1.16
C SER A 476 -20.38 24.17 1.67
N ASP A 477 -21.38 24.97 2.05
CA ASP A 477 -21.15 26.28 2.69
C ASP A 477 -20.35 26.17 3.99
N LYS A 478 -20.42 25.03 4.66
CA LYS A 478 -19.65 24.72 5.87
C LYS A 478 -18.14 24.71 5.64
N PHE A 479 -17.69 24.40 4.42
CA PHE A 479 -16.29 24.23 4.06
C PHE A 479 -15.79 25.28 3.07
N LYS A 480 -16.54 26.36 2.81
CA LYS A 480 -16.08 27.47 1.96
C LYS A 480 -14.76 28.09 2.41
N ASN A 481 -14.51 28.11 3.72
CA ASN A 481 -13.31 28.69 4.33
C ASN A 481 -12.43 27.63 5.01
N PHE A 482 -12.61 26.38 4.62
CA PHE A 482 -11.80 25.28 5.12
C PHE A 482 -10.31 25.47 4.77
N LYS A 483 -9.48 25.41 5.80
CA LYS A 483 -8.03 25.55 5.67
C LYS A 483 -7.35 24.55 6.58
N VAL A 484 -6.31 23.91 6.06
CA VAL A 484 -5.44 23.02 6.82
C VAL A 484 -4.04 23.62 6.87
N TYR A 485 -3.52 23.79 8.06
CA TYR A 485 -2.15 24.20 8.29
C TYR A 485 -1.42 23.11 9.05
N ASP A 486 -0.52 22.45 8.34
CA ASP A 486 0.36 21.44 8.89
C ASP A 486 1.73 22.06 9.27
N ILE A 487 2.66 21.26 9.76
CA ILE A 487 3.98 21.69 10.21
C ILE A 487 5.09 20.81 9.62
N THR A 488 6.32 21.35 9.57
CA THR A 488 7.52 20.59 9.22
C THR A 488 7.85 19.58 10.33
N GLN A 489 8.13 18.32 9.99
CA GLN A 489 8.47 17.25 10.94
C GLN A 489 9.89 17.38 11.48
N LEU A 490 10.82 17.82 10.65
CA LEU A 490 12.23 18.00 10.97
C LEU A 490 12.72 19.37 10.48
N SER A 491 13.76 19.87 11.14
CA SER A 491 14.47 21.06 10.70
C SER A 491 15.14 20.81 9.35
N LEU A 492 15.13 21.84 8.49
CA LEU A 492 15.74 21.83 7.17
C LEU A 492 16.84 22.90 7.13
N GLY A 493 17.99 22.54 6.60
CA GLY A 493 19.12 23.47 6.55
C GLY A 493 20.16 23.07 5.51
N ILE A 494 21.19 23.86 5.39
CA ILE A 494 22.35 23.61 4.53
C ILE A 494 23.62 23.44 5.33
N ARG A 495 24.54 22.63 4.78
CA ARG A 495 25.89 22.48 5.32
C ARG A 495 26.68 23.75 5.08
N THR A 496 27.36 24.22 6.13
CA THR A 496 28.27 25.37 6.13
C THR A 496 29.68 24.93 6.50
N GLU A 497 30.59 25.89 6.59
CA GLU A 497 31.98 25.65 7.00
C GLU A 497 32.05 24.96 8.37
N GLY A 498 32.96 24.00 8.53
CA GLY A 498 33.07 23.18 9.75
C GLY A 498 32.06 22.05 9.86
N ASP A 499 31.43 21.64 8.75
CA ASP A 499 30.41 20.57 8.71
C ASP A 499 29.15 20.85 9.54
N LEU A 500 28.91 22.11 9.90
CA LEU A 500 27.74 22.54 10.65
C LEU A 500 26.51 22.68 9.74
N ILE A 501 25.33 22.49 10.33
CA ILE A 501 24.07 22.78 9.66
C ILE A 501 23.59 24.18 10.03
N SER A 502 23.45 25.04 9.01
CA SER A 502 22.72 26.30 9.13
C SER A 502 21.24 26.03 8.87
N THR A 503 20.43 25.98 9.93
CA THR A 503 19.00 25.80 9.83
C THR A 503 18.34 26.98 9.12
N ILE A 504 17.52 26.69 8.11
CA ILE A 504 16.71 27.66 7.37
C ILE A 504 15.25 27.56 7.81
N LEU A 505 14.69 26.34 7.91
CA LEU A 505 13.36 26.08 8.42
C LEU A 505 13.43 25.19 9.65
N PRO A 506 13.11 25.69 10.84
CA PRO A 506 13.04 24.89 12.07
C PRO A 506 11.90 23.85 12.01
N ARG A 507 12.03 22.75 12.75
CA ARG A 507 10.94 21.81 13.06
C ARG A 507 9.75 22.57 13.61
N GLY A 508 8.54 22.15 13.25
CA GLY A 508 7.30 22.78 13.68
C GLY A 508 6.96 24.09 12.94
N SER A 509 7.72 24.45 11.90
CA SER A 509 7.34 25.57 11.03
C SER A 509 6.05 25.26 10.29
N ARG A 510 5.10 26.19 10.32
CA ARG A 510 3.82 26.07 9.61
C ARG A 510 4.06 25.98 8.10
N ILE A 511 3.35 25.08 7.45
CA ILE A 511 3.36 24.94 5.99
C ILE A 511 1.97 25.24 5.40
N PRO A 512 1.88 25.68 4.11
CA PRO A 512 3.02 25.96 3.21
C PRO A 512 3.84 27.17 3.66
N ILE A 513 5.16 27.17 3.31
CA ILE A 513 6.09 28.23 3.70
C ILE A 513 7.21 28.40 2.68
N LYS A 514 7.63 29.65 2.47
CA LYS A 514 8.79 30.03 1.68
C LYS A 514 9.73 30.90 2.51
N VAL A 515 11.00 30.49 2.61
CA VAL A 515 12.03 31.22 3.37
C VAL A 515 13.30 31.29 2.53
N THR A 516 13.87 32.49 2.42
CA THR A 516 15.14 32.75 1.76
C THR A 516 16.19 33.13 2.82
N LYS A 517 17.40 32.58 2.70
CA LYS A 517 18.55 32.94 3.51
C LYS A 517 19.74 33.20 2.60
N SER A 518 20.47 34.32 2.86
CA SER A 518 21.64 34.70 2.09
C SER A 518 22.89 34.09 2.71
N PHE A 519 23.81 33.69 1.85
CA PHE A 519 25.12 33.13 2.17
C PHE A 519 26.20 33.87 1.36
N LEU A 520 27.43 33.84 1.83
CA LEU A 520 28.55 34.49 1.15
C LEU A 520 29.48 33.45 0.54
N THR A 521 30.20 33.84 -0.51
CA THR A 521 31.28 33.04 -1.10
C THR A 521 32.37 32.76 -0.09
N THR A 522 32.96 31.56 -0.11
CA THR A 522 33.95 31.08 0.86
C THR A 522 35.37 31.09 0.33
N GLN A 523 35.55 31.37 -0.98
CA GLN A 523 36.85 31.40 -1.66
C GLN A 523 36.95 32.62 -2.58
N ASP A 524 38.18 33.12 -2.81
CA ASP A 524 38.45 34.14 -3.82
C ASP A 524 38.19 33.57 -5.23
N HIS A 525 37.64 34.40 -6.11
CA HIS A 525 37.33 34.04 -7.52
C HIS A 525 36.53 32.73 -7.68
N GLN A 526 35.62 32.49 -6.76
CA GLN A 526 34.79 31.27 -6.73
C GLN A 526 33.80 31.27 -7.91
N LYS A 527 33.90 30.26 -8.84
CA LYS A 527 33.07 30.15 -10.05
C LYS A 527 31.80 29.26 -9.86
N LYS A 528 31.79 28.46 -8.80
CA LYS A 528 30.66 27.56 -8.48
C LYS A 528 30.56 27.36 -6.98
N VAL A 529 29.31 27.21 -6.49
CA VAL A 529 29.04 26.84 -5.11
C VAL A 529 28.17 25.57 -5.12
N LYS A 530 28.47 24.63 -4.21
CA LYS A 530 27.71 23.43 -3.94
C LYS A 530 27.00 23.60 -2.62
N PHE A 531 25.67 23.66 -2.63
CA PHE A 531 24.85 23.61 -1.43
C PHE A 531 24.41 22.17 -1.19
N GLU A 532 24.68 21.63 -0.01
CA GLU A 532 24.19 20.34 0.48
C GLU A 532 23.06 20.58 1.47
N VAL A 533 21.88 20.09 1.14
CA VAL A 533 20.62 20.29 1.90
C VAL A 533 20.38 19.10 2.79
N TYR A 534 20.13 19.35 4.05
CA TYR A 534 19.92 18.32 5.07
C TYR A 534 18.60 18.50 5.80
N GLN A 535 18.08 17.39 6.34
CA GLN A 535 17.01 17.37 7.33
C GLN A 535 17.48 16.71 8.62
N GLY A 536 17.02 17.21 9.76
CA GLY A 536 17.31 16.65 11.07
C GLY A 536 17.63 17.70 12.13
N GLU A 537 17.78 17.25 13.37
CA GLU A 537 17.92 18.12 14.55
C GLU A 537 19.37 18.22 15.07
N ARG A 538 20.31 17.53 14.41
CA ARG A 538 21.71 17.49 14.86
C ARG A 538 22.48 18.68 14.30
N LYS A 539 23.50 19.11 15.04
CA LYS A 539 24.36 20.27 14.65
C LYS A 539 25.27 19.96 13.46
N PHE A 540 25.73 18.70 13.32
CA PHE A 540 26.70 18.32 12.30
C PHE A 540 26.02 17.59 11.14
N SER A 541 26.49 17.84 9.93
CA SER A 541 25.91 17.27 8.69
C SER A 541 25.95 15.75 8.67
N LYS A 542 27.00 15.11 9.20
CA LYS A 542 27.16 13.65 9.26
C LYS A 542 26.08 12.94 10.08
N ASP A 543 25.44 13.65 11.01
CA ASP A 543 24.42 13.12 11.92
C ASP A 543 23.00 13.46 11.45
N ASN A 544 22.85 13.97 10.23
CA ASN A 544 21.58 14.36 9.61
C ASN A 544 21.43 13.70 8.23
N ASP A 545 20.21 13.65 7.72
CA ASP A 545 19.90 13.07 6.41
C ASP A 545 20.16 14.09 5.29
N LEU A 546 21.06 13.75 4.38
CA LEU A 546 21.24 14.50 3.14
C LEU A 546 20.06 14.30 2.21
N LEU A 547 19.37 15.39 1.85
CA LEU A 547 18.23 15.39 0.92
C LEU A 547 18.67 15.56 -0.53
N CYS A 548 19.42 16.63 -0.81
CA CYS A 548 19.87 16.93 -2.17
C CYS A 548 21.16 17.78 -2.18
N ARG A 549 21.72 17.91 -3.38
CA ARG A 549 22.88 18.75 -3.68
C ARG A 549 22.56 19.68 -4.84
N ILE A 550 22.71 20.99 -4.63
CA ILE A 550 22.55 22.01 -5.67
C ILE A 550 23.90 22.58 -6.03
N ILE A 551 24.18 22.69 -7.31
CA ILE A 551 25.42 23.31 -7.80
C ILE A 551 25.03 24.55 -8.58
N LEU A 552 25.27 25.74 -7.99
CA LEU A 552 25.16 27.01 -8.66
C LEU A 552 26.47 27.30 -9.40
N LYS A 553 26.39 27.53 -10.71
CA LYS A 553 27.54 27.85 -11.59
C LYS A 553 27.36 29.27 -12.10
N GLY A 554 28.43 29.84 -12.67
CA GLY A 554 28.40 31.18 -13.29
C GLY A 554 28.33 32.33 -12.27
N ILE A 555 28.81 32.10 -11.06
CA ILE A 555 28.88 33.13 -10.03
C ILE A 555 29.90 34.22 -10.43
N THR A 556 29.60 35.46 -10.07
CA THR A 556 30.55 36.57 -10.28
C THR A 556 31.84 36.33 -9.52
N GLU A 557 32.96 36.31 -10.25
CA GLU A 557 34.29 36.16 -9.67
C GLU A 557 34.68 37.41 -8.89
N ASN A 558 34.81 37.28 -7.56
CA ASN A 558 35.19 38.38 -6.68
C ASN A 558 35.88 37.83 -5.44
N SER A 559 36.35 38.69 -4.56
CA SER A 559 36.97 38.31 -3.30
C SER A 559 36.06 37.51 -2.40
N ARG A 560 36.62 36.63 -1.57
CA ARG A 560 35.89 35.88 -0.53
C ARG A 560 34.96 36.80 0.27
N GLY A 561 33.73 36.38 0.51
CA GLY A 561 32.77 37.06 1.36
C GLY A 561 32.11 38.29 0.74
N THR A 562 32.28 38.54 -0.57
CA THR A 562 31.73 39.72 -1.23
C THR A 562 30.48 39.40 -2.08
N VAL A 563 30.37 38.18 -2.58
CA VAL A 563 29.20 37.79 -3.42
C VAL A 563 28.16 37.13 -2.55
N GLU A 564 26.95 37.70 -2.56
CA GLU A 564 25.79 37.15 -1.85
C GLU A 564 25.05 36.16 -2.71
N LEU A 565 24.72 35.00 -2.12
CA LEU A 565 24.01 33.91 -2.74
C LEU A 565 22.74 33.62 -1.93
N ASP A 566 21.59 33.75 -2.56
CA ASP A 566 20.29 33.48 -1.94
C ASP A 566 19.92 32.01 -2.10
N VAL A 567 19.57 31.36 -1.01
CA VAL A 567 19.02 30.01 -1.00
C VAL A 567 17.61 30.06 -0.44
N THR A 568 16.65 29.70 -1.25
CA THR A 568 15.22 29.73 -0.94
C THR A 568 14.74 28.29 -0.71
N PHE A 569 14.10 28.06 0.42
CA PHE A 569 13.37 26.83 0.74
C PHE A 569 11.89 27.09 0.65
N GLU A 570 11.21 26.33 -0.18
CA GLU A 570 9.76 26.36 -0.37
C GLU A 570 9.20 25.00 -0.01
N VAL A 571 8.35 24.94 1.01
CA VAL A 571 7.66 23.72 1.43
C VAL A 571 6.18 23.91 1.16
N ASN A 572 5.63 23.06 0.30
CA ASN A 572 4.22 23.13 -0.11
C ASN A 572 3.27 22.43 0.90
N GLU A 573 1.99 22.40 0.59
CA GLU A 573 0.94 21.79 1.40
C GLU A 573 1.13 20.27 1.60
N ASP A 574 1.71 19.58 0.62
CA ASP A 574 2.05 18.14 0.70
C ASP A 574 3.31 17.89 1.54
N ASN A 575 3.88 18.96 2.12
CA ASN A 575 5.15 18.92 2.85
C ASN A 575 6.34 18.47 1.96
N ILE A 576 6.33 18.84 0.69
CA ILE A 576 7.39 18.62 -0.27
C ILE A 576 8.27 19.86 -0.34
N LEU A 577 9.59 19.65 -0.31
CA LEU A 577 10.58 20.71 -0.33
C LEU A 577 11.08 20.97 -1.75
N THR A 578 11.01 22.23 -2.19
CA THR A 578 11.72 22.75 -3.36
C THR A 578 12.80 23.70 -2.87
N VAL A 579 14.02 23.56 -3.38
CA VAL A 579 15.13 24.43 -3.04
C VAL A 579 15.61 25.16 -4.30
N LYS A 580 15.75 26.47 -4.19
CA LYS A 580 16.24 27.35 -5.23
C LYS A 580 17.49 28.04 -4.77
N ALA A 581 18.43 28.27 -5.68
CA ALA A 581 19.64 29.03 -5.39
C ALA A 581 19.96 29.97 -6.56
N ASN A 582 20.28 31.21 -6.26
CA ASN A 582 20.68 32.23 -7.22
C ASN A 582 21.74 33.17 -6.59
N GLU A 583 22.49 33.85 -7.43
CA GLU A 583 23.26 35.00 -6.99
C GLU A 583 22.31 36.19 -6.80
N LYS A 584 22.39 36.86 -5.67
CA LYS A 584 21.54 38.00 -5.37
C LYS A 584 21.66 39.06 -6.48
N ASN A 585 20.55 39.57 -6.96
CA ASN A 585 20.41 40.52 -8.09
C ASN A 585 20.72 39.92 -9.48
N LYS A 586 20.89 38.62 -9.63
CA LYS A 586 20.88 37.95 -10.94
C LYS A 586 19.59 37.13 -11.16
N ASN A 587 19.13 37.11 -12.40
CA ASN A 587 17.90 36.36 -12.76
C ASN A 587 18.13 34.88 -13.03
N GLU A 588 19.39 34.40 -13.03
CA GLU A 588 19.71 33.00 -13.22
C GLU A 588 19.49 32.23 -11.92
N GLU A 589 18.47 31.40 -11.90
CA GLU A 589 18.06 30.57 -10.77
C GLU A 589 18.31 29.09 -11.10
N VAL A 590 18.93 28.36 -10.19
CA VAL A 590 19.01 26.89 -10.24
C VAL A 590 17.99 26.33 -9.24
N GLN A 591 17.00 25.63 -9.77
CA GLN A 591 15.96 24.99 -8.96
C GLN A 591 16.19 23.47 -8.90
N ILE A 592 16.06 22.88 -7.74
CA ILE A 592 16.02 21.41 -7.55
C ILE A 592 14.88 21.11 -6.57
N SER A 593 13.98 20.23 -6.97
CA SER A 593 13.12 19.53 -6.03
C SER A 593 13.96 18.51 -5.26
N ALA A 594 13.77 18.42 -3.95
CA ALA A 594 14.74 17.80 -3.03
C ALA A 594 14.78 16.25 -3.07
N PHE A 595 15.09 15.62 -4.21
CA PHE A 595 14.96 14.16 -4.38
C PHE A 595 16.15 13.45 -5.03
N ALA A 596 17.31 14.08 -5.15
CA ALA A 596 18.43 13.56 -5.96
C ALA A 596 19.16 12.30 -5.41
N ASN A 597 18.83 11.82 -4.22
CA ASN A 597 19.51 10.65 -3.64
C ASN A 597 18.53 9.58 -3.15
N GLY A 598 18.18 8.64 -4.04
CA GLY A 598 17.46 7.42 -3.65
C GLY A 598 16.01 7.31 -4.12
N ASN A 599 15.48 8.30 -4.85
CA ASN A 599 14.19 8.20 -5.53
C ASN A 599 14.36 7.95 -7.02
N MET A 600 13.28 7.52 -7.67
CA MET A 600 13.20 7.49 -9.12
C MET A 600 13.41 8.90 -9.69
N ASP A 601 14.13 9.01 -10.80
CA ASP A 601 14.12 10.24 -11.57
C ASP A 601 12.82 10.32 -12.40
N GLU A 602 12.53 11.51 -12.93
CA GLU A 602 11.27 11.75 -13.67
C GLU A 602 11.19 10.88 -14.94
N GLU A 603 12.31 10.56 -15.57
CA GLU A 603 12.34 9.66 -16.73
C GLU A 603 12.00 8.21 -16.36
N GLU A 604 12.47 7.74 -15.20
CA GLU A 604 12.10 6.41 -14.70
C GLU A 604 10.62 6.31 -14.37
N VAL A 605 10.07 7.33 -13.72
CA VAL A 605 8.62 7.39 -13.44
C VAL A 605 7.83 7.36 -14.75
N LYS A 606 8.21 8.15 -15.76
CA LYS A 606 7.57 8.15 -17.10
C LYS A 606 7.65 6.79 -17.77
N LYS A 607 8.82 6.13 -17.77
CA LYS A 607 8.98 4.78 -18.32
C LYS A 607 8.06 3.77 -17.63
N LEU A 608 7.93 3.83 -16.31
CA LEU A 608 7.03 2.93 -15.58
C LEU A 608 5.55 3.23 -15.84
N ILE A 609 5.17 4.50 -16.03
CA ILE A 609 3.83 4.89 -16.47
C ILE A 609 3.54 4.30 -17.84
N GLU A 610 4.46 4.45 -18.82
CA GLU A 610 4.30 3.89 -20.17
C GLU A 610 4.16 2.36 -20.15
N ILE A 611 4.98 1.66 -19.33
CA ILE A 611 4.88 0.20 -19.15
C ILE A 611 3.53 -0.17 -18.53
N ALA A 612 3.06 0.58 -17.53
CA ALA A 612 1.76 0.34 -16.89
C ALA A 612 0.59 0.55 -17.86
N GLU A 613 0.65 1.59 -18.70
CA GLU A 613 -0.37 1.85 -19.71
C GLU A 613 -0.38 0.79 -20.81
N ARG A 614 0.79 0.31 -21.25
CA ARG A 614 0.89 -0.78 -22.23
C ARG A 614 0.29 -2.06 -21.66
N ALA A 615 0.69 -2.42 -20.44
CA ALA A 615 0.15 -3.58 -19.74
C ALA A 615 -1.37 -3.50 -19.57
N ARG A 616 -1.92 -2.30 -19.28
CA ARG A 616 -3.38 -2.09 -19.19
C ARG A 616 -4.09 -2.39 -20.50
N LYS A 617 -3.56 -1.92 -21.64
CA LYS A 617 -4.14 -2.22 -22.96
C LYS A 617 -4.11 -3.70 -23.28
N GLU A 618 -2.99 -4.36 -23.01
CA GLU A 618 -2.87 -5.81 -23.19
C GLU A 618 -3.85 -6.57 -22.31
N ASP A 619 -4.12 -6.11 -21.10
CA ASP A 619 -5.09 -6.73 -20.20
C ASP A 619 -6.52 -6.50 -20.63
N GLU A 620 -6.88 -5.29 -21.06
CA GLU A 620 -8.18 -4.98 -21.64
C GLU A 620 -8.45 -5.90 -22.85
N GLU A 621 -7.44 -6.10 -23.70
CA GLU A 621 -7.53 -7.01 -24.84
C GLU A 621 -7.66 -8.49 -24.40
N LYS A 622 -6.91 -8.91 -23.37
CA LYS A 622 -7.02 -10.26 -22.78
C LYS A 622 -8.39 -10.48 -22.16
N GLU A 623 -8.88 -9.52 -21.38
CA GLU A 623 -10.20 -9.57 -20.74
C GLU A 623 -11.32 -9.68 -21.78
N GLU A 624 -11.29 -8.85 -22.80
CA GLU A 624 -12.29 -8.91 -23.88
C GLU A 624 -12.24 -10.21 -24.68
N ARG A 625 -11.07 -10.78 -24.85
CA ARG A 625 -10.89 -12.08 -25.47
C ARG A 625 -11.48 -13.21 -24.62
N VAL A 626 -11.22 -13.19 -23.31
CA VAL A 626 -11.80 -14.17 -22.36
C VAL A 626 -13.32 -14.06 -22.34
N LYS A 627 -13.87 -12.85 -22.29
CA LYS A 627 -15.31 -12.63 -22.39
C LYS A 627 -15.93 -13.21 -23.67
N ALA A 628 -15.25 -13.05 -24.81
CA ALA A 628 -15.73 -13.60 -26.08
C ALA A 628 -15.67 -15.14 -26.10
N SER A 629 -14.64 -15.75 -25.54
CA SER A 629 -14.53 -17.20 -25.35
C SER A 629 -15.64 -17.74 -24.45
N LEU A 630 -15.92 -17.09 -23.33
CA LEU A 630 -16.98 -17.49 -22.41
C LEU A 630 -18.37 -17.40 -23.05
N ARG A 631 -18.66 -16.33 -23.82
CA ARG A 631 -19.94 -16.22 -24.55
C ARG A 631 -20.14 -17.34 -25.57
N LEU A 632 -19.10 -17.75 -26.26
CA LEU A 632 -19.18 -18.91 -27.17
C LEU A 632 -19.43 -20.21 -26.38
N TYR A 633 -18.76 -20.37 -25.25
CA TYR A 633 -18.97 -21.54 -24.38
C TYR A 633 -20.37 -21.60 -23.81
N GLU A 634 -20.91 -20.49 -23.31
CA GLU A 634 -22.30 -20.39 -22.82
C GLU A 634 -23.31 -20.73 -23.90
N LEU A 635 -23.07 -20.24 -25.13
CA LEU A 635 -23.92 -20.59 -26.27
C LEU A 635 -23.89 -22.09 -26.60
N ILE A 636 -22.71 -22.70 -26.59
CA ILE A 636 -22.54 -24.14 -26.78
C ILE A 636 -23.30 -24.91 -25.70
N LEU A 637 -23.21 -24.50 -24.44
CA LEU A 637 -23.96 -25.14 -23.34
C LEU A 637 -25.46 -25.00 -23.54
N LYS A 638 -25.98 -23.82 -23.87
CA LYS A 638 -27.40 -23.59 -24.14
C LYS A 638 -27.91 -24.53 -25.26
N PHE A 639 -27.18 -24.56 -26.38
CA PHE A 639 -27.57 -25.45 -27.49
C PHE A 639 -27.45 -26.94 -27.15
N THR A 640 -26.47 -27.31 -26.33
CA THR A 640 -26.37 -28.68 -25.78
C THR A 640 -27.61 -29.05 -24.99
N THR A 641 -28.12 -28.14 -24.16
CA THR A 641 -29.36 -28.39 -23.39
C THR A 641 -30.60 -28.43 -24.25
N MET A 642 -30.70 -27.56 -25.28
CA MET A 642 -31.90 -27.48 -26.15
C MET A 642 -31.96 -28.57 -27.20
N PHE A 643 -30.84 -29.02 -27.74
CA PHE A 643 -30.78 -29.87 -28.94
C PHE A 643 -29.92 -31.12 -28.78
N GLY A 644 -29.44 -31.43 -27.56
CA GLY A 644 -28.47 -32.52 -27.30
C GLY A 644 -29.02 -33.93 -27.62
N GLU A 645 -30.34 -34.11 -27.72
CA GLU A 645 -30.98 -35.38 -28.12
C GLU A 645 -31.05 -35.57 -29.66
N ASN A 646 -30.77 -34.54 -30.46
CA ASN A 646 -30.75 -34.59 -31.92
C ASN A 646 -29.36 -34.88 -32.44
N GLU A 647 -29.13 -36.06 -33.03
CA GLU A 647 -27.80 -36.52 -33.48
C GLU A 647 -27.14 -35.60 -34.52
N GLU A 648 -27.88 -34.98 -35.44
CA GLU A 648 -27.32 -34.07 -36.46
C GLU A 648 -26.90 -32.76 -35.81
N LEU A 649 -27.71 -32.17 -34.96
CA LEU A 649 -27.43 -30.93 -34.27
C LEU A 649 -26.34 -31.12 -33.21
N TRP A 650 -26.33 -32.26 -32.54
CA TRP A 650 -25.26 -32.65 -31.64
C TRP A 650 -23.87 -32.64 -32.32
N SER A 651 -23.81 -33.22 -33.53
CA SER A 651 -22.53 -33.22 -34.29
C SER A 651 -22.03 -31.81 -34.60
N ILE A 652 -22.94 -30.86 -34.88
CA ILE A 652 -22.56 -29.47 -35.08
C ILE A 652 -22.08 -28.84 -33.78
N ILE A 653 -22.78 -29.04 -32.68
CA ILE A 653 -22.40 -28.50 -31.36
C ILE A 653 -21.02 -29.02 -30.98
N GLU A 654 -20.75 -30.30 -31.17
CA GLU A 654 -19.49 -30.96 -30.84
C GLU A 654 -18.31 -30.45 -31.69
N GLU A 655 -18.57 -30.08 -32.96
CA GLU A 655 -17.54 -29.42 -33.82
C GLU A 655 -17.03 -28.12 -33.16
N TYR A 656 -17.93 -27.25 -32.67
CA TYR A 656 -17.58 -25.97 -32.07
C TYR A 656 -17.00 -26.14 -30.67
N ARG A 657 -17.45 -27.11 -29.90
CA ARG A 657 -16.90 -27.50 -28.62
C ARG A 657 -15.48 -27.95 -28.75
N ASN A 658 -15.20 -28.86 -29.70
CA ASN A 658 -13.88 -29.34 -30.00
C ASN A 658 -12.96 -28.22 -30.53
N TRP A 659 -13.48 -27.33 -31.39
CA TRP A 659 -12.73 -26.16 -31.81
C TRP A 659 -12.36 -25.29 -30.61
N LEU A 660 -13.31 -24.97 -29.71
CA LEU A 660 -13.06 -24.13 -28.54
C LEU A 660 -12.01 -24.75 -27.60
N MET A 661 -12.05 -26.07 -27.42
CA MET A 661 -11.07 -26.80 -26.60
C MET A 661 -9.65 -26.78 -27.16
N HIS A 662 -9.48 -26.72 -28.49
CA HIS A 662 -8.19 -26.79 -29.14
C HIS A 662 -7.73 -25.45 -29.75
N ALA A 663 -8.54 -24.41 -29.67
CA ALA A 663 -8.26 -23.12 -30.31
C ALA A 663 -7.03 -22.38 -29.73
N GLY A 664 -6.59 -22.72 -28.51
CA GLY A 664 -5.51 -22.01 -27.85
C GLY A 664 -5.81 -20.52 -27.66
N ILE A 665 -4.81 -19.66 -27.81
CA ILE A 665 -4.95 -18.21 -27.68
C ILE A 665 -5.24 -17.62 -29.08
N VAL A 666 -6.51 -17.39 -29.40
CA VAL A 666 -6.94 -16.73 -30.64
C VAL A 666 -7.50 -15.33 -30.37
N PRO A 667 -7.50 -14.41 -31.37
CA PRO A 667 -8.06 -13.08 -31.23
C PRO A 667 -9.58 -13.11 -30.91
N LYS A 668 -10.08 -12.08 -30.22
CA LYS A 668 -11.51 -11.91 -29.87
C LYS A 668 -12.41 -12.14 -31.07
N GLN A 669 -12.04 -11.60 -32.24
CA GLN A 669 -12.83 -11.67 -33.49
C GLN A 669 -13.07 -13.11 -33.95
N GLU A 670 -12.17 -14.04 -33.69
CA GLU A 670 -12.34 -15.44 -34.06
C GLU A 670 -13.39 -16.13 -33.18
N TYR A 671 -13.43 -15.84 -31.87
CA TYR A 671 -14.48 -16.35 -30.98
C TYR A 671 -15.86 -15.81 -31.37
N GLU A 672 -15.96 -14.51 -31.65
CA GLU A 672 -17.22 -13.89 -32.10
C GLU A 672 -17.67 -14.43 -33.46
N LYS A 673 -16.74 -14.64 -34.38
CA LYS A 673 -17.02 -15.28 -35.67
C LYS A 673 -17.57 -16.69 -35.49
N LYS A 674 -16.94 -17.49 -34.65
CA LYS A 674 -17.41 -18.85 -34.34
C LYS A 674 -18.78 -18.86 -33.66
N ARG A 675 -19.05 -17.89 -32.77
CA ARG A 675 -20.35 -17.70 -32.12
C ARG A 675 -21.45 -17.44 -33.17
N ILE A 676 -21.19 -16.53 -34.09
CA ILE A 676 -22.14 -16.19 -35.16
C ILE A 676 -22.33 -17.37 -36.13
N GLU A 677 -21.28 -18.10 -36.49
CA GLU A 677 -21.35 -19.29 -37.34
C GLU A 677 -22.22 -20.38 -36.69
N LEU A 678 -22.00 -20.65 -35.40
CA LEU A 678 -22.79 -21.60 -34.64
C LEU A 678 -24.29 -21.22 -34.63
N MET A 679 -24.60 -19.95 -34.29
CA MET A 679 -25.96 -19.44 -34.29
C MET A 679 -26.65 -19.60 -35.66
N ARG A 680 -25.93 -19.46 -36.77
CA ARG A 680 -26.50 -19.63 -38.13
C ARG A 680 -26.78 -21.10 -38.52
N LYS A 681 -26.03 -22.03 -37.93
CA LYS A 681 -26.17 -23.47 -38.21
C LYS A 681 -27.28 -24.12 -37.36
N MET A 682 -27.68 -23.46 -36.27
CA MET A 682 -28.71 -23.99 -35.38
C MET A 682 -30.13 -23.53 -35.79
N PRO A 683 -31.21 -24.33 -35.50
CA PRO A 683 -32.58 -23.91 -35.72
C PRO A 683 -32.90 -22.60 -35.04
N ARG A 684 -33.68 -21.73 -35.68
CA ARG A 684 -34.14 -20.47 -35.10
C ARG A 684 -35.25 -20.74 -34.10
N ASP A 685 -34.96 -20.52 -32.83
CA ASP A 685 -35.93 -20.36 -31.77
C ASP A 685 -36.18 -18.86 -31.57
N GLU A 686 -37.38 -18.36 -31.87
CA GLU A 686 -37.70 -16.92 -31.87
C GLU A 686 -37.53 -16.30 -30.48
N GLU A 687 -37.84 -17.02 -29.41
CA GLU A 687 -37.77 -16.56 -28.03
C GLU A 687 -36.29 -16.39 -27.59
N PHE A 688 -35.45 -17.34 -27.96
CA PHE A 688 -34.01 -17.31 -27.72
C PHE A 688 -33.29 -16.16 -28.47
N TYR A 689 -33.63 -15.96 -29.74
CA TYR A 689 -33.00 -14.89 -30.53
C TYR A 689 -33.46 -13.49 -30.10
N GLU A 690 -34.64 -13.32 -29.56
CA GLU A 690 -35.15 -12.10 -28.97
C GLU A 690 -34.42 -11.78 -27.64
N GLU A 691 -34.12 -12.78 -26.81
CA GLU A 691 -33.35 -12.62 -25.58
C GLU A 691 -31.91 -12.21 -25.86
N GLU A 692 -31.22 -12.88 -26.77
CA GLU A 692 -29.84 -12.55 -27.18
C GLU A 692 -29.75 -11.12 -27.74
N LYS A 693 -30.73 -10.68 -28.53
CA LYS A 693 -30.82 -9.34 -29.08
C LYS A 693 -31.01 -8.28 -27.98
N LYS A 694 -31.88 -8.57 -27.01
CA LYS A 694 -32.07 -7.66 -25.85
C LYS A 694 -30.82 -7.58 -24.97
N GLU A 695 -30.08 -8.67 -24.82
CA GLU A 695 -28.79 -8.64 -24.11
C GLU A 695 -27.71 -7.86 -24.87
N GLU A 696 -27.65 -7.98 -26.21
CA GLU A 696 -26.73 -7.16 -27.02
C GLU A 696 -27.07 -5.67 -26.98
N GLU A 697 -28.36 -5.33 -27.07
CA GLU A 697 -28.83 -3.94 -26.95
C GLU A 697 -28.54 -3.34 -25.56
N LYS A 698 -28.71 -4.14 -24.50
CA LYS A 698 -28.39 -3.74 -23.13
C LYS A 698 -26.88 -3.48 -22.94
N LYS A 699 -26.03 -4.30 -23.54
CA LYS A 699 -24.56 -4.11 -23.53
C LYS A 699 -24.11 -2.92 -24.36
N VAL A 700 -24.79 -2.59 -25.46
CA VAL A 700 -24.52 -1.38 -26.24
C VAL A 700 -24.92 -0.12 -25.45
N VAL A 701 -26.02 -0.14 -24.73
CA VAL A 701 -26.47 0.96 -23.85
C VAL A 701 -25.54 1.14 -22.66
N GLU A 702 -25.05 0.03 -22.07
CA GLU A 702 -24.06 0.07 -20.99
C GLU A 702 -22.66 0.54 -21.45
N ALA A 703 -22.30 0.34 -22.72
CA ALA A 703 -21.02 0.79 -23.28
C ALA A 703 -21.05 2.28 -23.73
N VAL A 704 -22.25 2.85 -23.91
CA VAL A 704 -22.45 4.27 -24.33
C VAL A 704 -22.79 5.17 -23.12
N ALA A 705 -23.19 4.58 -21.97
CA ALA A 705 -23.44 5.29 -20.71
C ALA A 705 -22.19 5.25 -19.82
#